data_cf0efdee3cac20c63d99eefa16fd40da
#
_entry.id   cf0efdee3cac20c63d99eefa16fd40da
#
_cell.length_a   1.000
_cell.length_b   1.000
_cell.length_c   1.000
_cell.angle_alpha   90.00
_cell.angle_beta   90.00
_cell.angle_gamma   90.00
#
_symmetry.space_group_name_H-M   'P 1'
#
loop_
_entity.id
_entity.type
_entity.pdbx_description
1 polymer ?
#
loop_
_entity_poly.entity_id
_entity_poly.type
_entity_poly.pdbx_seq_one_letter_code
_entity_poly.pdbx_strand_id
1 'polypeptide(L)'
;NMKEKDIPKYDGSKHFWEQEPSTIQFWEEEIKKIKNGVNIGGYNISPWLYWHINFFKISIGEGKDKKVQNVHFRDNEYFFDYMNNKAIEDGRKALLLYGSRRWSKSVIMSSFITHGMYTIENCKGSIQGFSGADLDQLRGYMGESVTSLSEALKVNILRNNDKSFELGLKRTQQDEYEFARLAILNLEAGSKMGSQKTAGGTPDISVFDEIGKGDILKPWGAATPSFEGGKDGKWRCRALLSGTAGEGELSKDAETMLQQPDSFDILLMDWDKLEEKVSVENITWKRRTFGMFLPAQMNLTTPKIKTKFGEFLGGDFKDNKELNKITIRETDWKRAKEHFENVRHNKRRNLKSLGEEIRFHPLDPEDVFLSSEKNPFNALKMKTHKAELYETDSIGLNYDLHMEHGEVKKVFSNKKPILDYPYKGGNHDAPITIIQPPEENPPMFLYVIGFDDAKQETSDGDSVRSATVYRRGYELNEFADSIVAYYDSRQERPEDYYKNLYSLMIMYNAQVFHENADNGYQDFLERKYPLDAIRYLVPAIDFAVSTGFQNNNNRRYGYHPSPQNNRHLLNRVLAYTNEDIGDGMSNGYERIKHPMLLEEMIQYKKDNNADRLRSFGLSLIYAEYLDKSYIYPKKIKRFDETPEVQKVKKKSINGFTNTSKFKKSQWTRKR
;
A
#
# COMPACT_ATOMS: atom_id res chain seq x y z
N ASN A 1 27.45 21.69 16.51
CA ASN A 1 26.72 22.73 17.26
C ASN A 1 27.74 23.68 17.86
N MET A 2 27.73 24.94 17.43
CA MET A 2 28.54 25.99 18.07
C MET A 2 28.16 26.08 19.54
N LYS A 3 29.15 26.11 20.41
CA LYS A 3 28.89 26.37 21.83
C LYS A 3 28.56 27.84 22.00
N GLU A 4 27.57 28.16 22.79
CA GLU A 4 27.10 29.53 23.02
C GLU A 4 28.23 30.50 23.42
N LYS A 5 29.24 29.99 24.15
CA LYS A 5 30.45 30.74 24.55
C LYS A 5 31.44 31.07 23.40
N ASP A 6 31.32 30.38 22.27
CA ASP A 6 32.20 30.54 21.10
C ASP A 6 31.58 31.52 20.09
N ILE A 7 30.37 32.01 20.35
CA ILE A 7 29.64 32.97 19.51
C ILE A 7 29.99 34.39 20.03
N PRO A 8 30.53 35.27 19.20
CA PRO A 8 30.78 36.67 19.57
C PRO A 8 29.46 37.34 19.99
N LYS A 9 29.54 38.16 21.03
CA LYS A 9 28.38 38.85 21.54
C LYS A 9 27.95 39.93 20.51
N TYR A 10 26.76 39.74 19.96
CA TYR A 10 26.15 40.69 19.05
C TYR A 10 25.26 41.66 19.85
N ASP A 11 25.44 42.95 19.66
CA ASP A 11 24.65 43.99 20.30
C ASP A 11 23.48 44.39 19.38
N GLY A 12 22.28 43.90 19.67
CA GLY A 12 21.06 44.13 18.88
C GLY A 12 20.60 45.60 18.88
N SER A 13 21.18 46.48 19.73
CA SER A 13 20.86 47.89 19.71
C SER A 13 21.68 48.71 18.71
N LYS A 14 22.72 48.09 18.15
CA LYS A 14 23.61 48.68 17.16
C LYS A 14 23.36 48.13 15.76
N HIS A 15 23.63 48.92 14.75
CA HIS A 15 23.64 48.42 13.38
C HIS A 15 24.76 47.40 13.17
N PHE A 16 24.62 46.52 12.16
CA PHE A 16 25.61 45.49 11.86
C PHE A 16 27.02 46.04 11.69
N TRP A 17 27.19 47.16 10.99
CA TRP A 17 28.49 47.85 10.75
C TRP A 17 29.04 48.59 11.97
N GLU A 18 28.28 48.72 13.04
CA GLU A 18 28.70 49.33 14.31
C GLU A 18 29.16 48.28 15.33
N GLN A 19 29.08 47.00 14.96
CA GLN A 19 29.56 45.92 15.80
C GLN A 19 31.09 45.88 15.80
N GLU A 20 31.65 45.15 16.77
CA GLU A 20 33.08 44.87 16.77
C GLU A 20 33.51 44.17 15.47
N PRO A 21 34.67 44.52 14.85
CA PRO A 21 35.11 43.95 13.57
C PRO A 21 35.15 42.41 13.56
N SER A 22 35.57 41.80 14.67
CA SER A 22 35.58 40.34 14.82
C SER A 22 34.17 39.72 14.82
N THR A 23 33.19 40.46 15.35
CA THR A 23 31.77 40.07 15.34
C THR A 23 31.21 40.18 13.93
N ILE A 24 31.53 41.25 13.21
CA ILE A 24 31.11 41.42 11.81
C ILE A 24 31.65 40.30 10.96
N GLN A 25 32.98 40.09 11.00
CA GLN A 25 33.63 39.02 10.22
C GLN A 25 33.03 37.62 10.53
N PHE A 26 32.80 37.29 11.81
CA PHE A 26 32.21 36.03 12.20
C PHE A 26 30.83 35.83 11.53
N TRP A 27 29.95 36.84 11.64
CA TRP A 27 28.59 36.70 11.11
C TRP A 27 28.52 36.72 9.59
N GLU A 28 29.41 37.46 8.91
CA GLU A 28 29.54 37.38 7.45
C GLU A 28 29.95 35.99 6.98
N GLU A 29 30.87 35.34 7.68
CA GLU A 29 31.29 33.97 7.39
C GLU A 29 30.14 32.96 7.67
N GLU A 30 29.40 33.12 8.78
CA GLU A 30 28.26 32.28 9.09
C GLU A 30 27.15 32.43 8.05
N ILE A 31 26.83 33.63 7.62
CA ILE A 31 25.83 33.87 6.55
C ILE A 31 26.28 33.22 5.23
N LYS A 32 27.55 33.26 4.90
CA LYS A 32 28.10 32.57 3.72
C LYS A 32 27.94 31.07 3.83
N LYS A 33 28.21 30.48 5.00
CA LYS A 33 28.00 29.02 5.26
C LYS A 33 26.53 28.65 5.18
N ILE A 34 25.61 29.46 5.71
CA ILE A 34 24.17 29.26 5.62
C ILE A 34 23.70 29.24 4.16
N LYS A 35 24.27 30.10 3.30
CA LYS A 35 23.90 30.22 1.87
C LYS A 35 24.55 29.16 0.97
N ASN A 36 25.81 28.85 1.22
CA ASN A 36 26.65 28.09 0.28
C ASN A 36 27.12 26.73 0.84
N GLY A 37 26.83 26.42 2.11
CA GLY A 37 27.45 25.30 2.80
C GLY A 37 28.89 25.55 3.19
N VAL A 38 29.58 24.54 3.66
CA VAL A 38 30.96 24.62 4.10
C VAL A 38 31.67 23.28 3.93
N ASN A 39 32.96 23.34 3.54
CA ASN A 39 33.82 22.16 3.60
C ASN A 39 34.62 22.18 4.90
N ILE A 40 34.49 21.17 5.72
CA ILE A 40 35.21 21.04 7.00
C ILE A 40 36.02 19.73 6.95
N GLY A 41 37.35 19.87 6.83
CA GLY A 41 38.23 18.70 6.84
C GLY A 41 37.99 17.69 5.71
N GLY A 42 37.59 18.18 4.52
CA GLY A 42 37.26 17.36 3.36
C GLY A 42 35.77 16.95 3.27
N TYR A 43 34.96 17.30 4.28
CA TYR A 43 33.53 16.99 4.31
C TYR A 43 32.69 18.15 3.82
N ASN A 44 31.81 17.86 2.89
CA ASN A 44 30.91 18.83 2.30
C ASN A 44 29.61 18.87 3.11
N ILE A 45 29.39 19.92 3.88
CA ILE A 45 28.17 20.17 4.62
C ILE A 45 27.30 21.11 3.80
N SER A 46 26.14 20.65 3.39
CA SER A 46 25.24 21.44 2.55
C SER A 46 24.72 22.70 3.26
N PRO A 47 24.23 23.71 2.54
CA PRO A 47 23.62 24.89 3.12
C PRO A 47 22.49 24.58 4.09
N TRP A 48 21.57 23.70 3.68
CA TRP A 48 20.45 23.30 4.54
C TRP A 48 20.91 22.55 5.80
N LEU A 49 21.82 21.59 5.67
CA LEU A 49 22.31 20.82 6.81
C LEU A 49 23.05 21.73 7.81
N TYR A 50 23.86 22.69 7.29
CA TYR A 50 24.53 23.66 8.14
C TYR A 50 23.56 24.50 8.95
N TRP A 51 22.48 25.00 8.31
CA TRP A 51 21.38 25.70 8.97
C TRP A 51 20.69 24.82 10.00
N HIS A 52 20.31 23.60 9.62
CA HIS A 52 19.53 22.69 10.43
C HIS A 52 20.21 22.36 11.78
N ILE A 53 21.50 22.05 11.75
CA ILE A 53 22.21 21.64 12.95
C ILE A 53 22.73 22.80 13.83
N ASN A 54 22.90 23.98 13.27
CA ASN A 54 23.48 25.12 14.00
C ASN A 54 22.45 26.19 14.39
N PHE A 55 21.45 26.44 13.57
CA PHE A 55 20.53 27.57 13.76
C PHE A 55 19.08 27.16 13.97
N PHE A 56 18.65 26.01 13.44
CA PHE A 56 17.28 25.59 13.64
C PHE A 56 17.11 25.00 15.05
N LYS A 57 16.24 25.62 15.85
CA LYS A 57 15.98 25.24 17.24
C LYS A 57 14.50 24.96 17.45
N ILE A 58 14.18 23.97 18.25
CA ILE A 58 12.84 23.62 18.68
C ILE A 58 12.81 23.28 20.17
N SER A 59 11.63 23.34 20.76
CA SER A 59 11.42 22.85 22.12
C SER A 59 11.42 21.34 22.15
N ILE A 60 12.36 20.77 22.89
CA ILE A 60 12.47 19.31 23.12
C ILE A 60 12.32 19.03 24.62
N GLY A 61 11.61 17.94 24.96
CA GLY A 61 11.32 17.53 26.33
C GLY A 61 9.84 17.64 26.69
N GLU A 62 9.48 17.18 27.87
CA GLU A 62 8.09 17.18 28.35
C GLU A 62 7.96 18.04 29.63
N GLY A 63 6.81 18.69 29.78
CA GLY A 63 6.45 19.46 30.94
C GLY A 63 7.50 20.53 31.33
N LYS A 64 8.05 20.44 32.56
CA LYS A 64 9.04 21.39 33.09
C LYS A 64 10.44 21.24 32.48
N ASP A 65 10.72 20.10 31.83
CA ASP A 65 12.00 19.81 31.20
C ASP A 65 12.06 20.24 29.74
N LYS A 66 11.01 20.88 29.24
CA LYS A 66 10.94 21.42 27.89
C LYS A 66 11.95 22.56 27.72
N LYS A 67 12.92 22.39 26.82
CA LYS A 67 13.97 23.37 26.52
C LYS A 67 14.08 23.59 25.03
N VAL A 68 14.27 24.85 24.62
CA VAL A 68 14.60 25.21 23.25
C VAL A 68 16.08 24.87 23.01
N GLN A 69 16.32 23.95 22.07
CA GLN A 69 17.66 23.51 21.74
C GLN A 69 17.80 23.16 20.26
N ASN A 70 19.03 23.08 19.79
CA ASN A 70 19.31 22.62 18.43
C ASN A 70 18.85 21.16 18.26
N VAL A 71 18.39 20.87 17.08
CA VAL A 71 18.00 19.50 16.70
C VAL A 71 19.22 18.57 16.69
N HIS A 72 18.96 17.28 16.90
CA HIS A 72 19.99 16.27 16.73
C HIS A 72 20.17 15.92 15.26
N PHE A 73 21.40 15.62 14.86
CA PHE A 73 21.69 15.06 13.56
C PHE A 73 21.57 13.53 13.62
N ARG A 74 20.70 12.98 12.79
CA ARG A 74 20.38 11.54 12.71
C ARG A 74 20.48 11.07 11.27
N ASP A 75 20.36 9.77 11.07
CA ASP A 75 20.31 9.18 9.72
C ASP A 75 19.19 9.77 8.86
N ASN A 76 18.05 10.12 9.48
CA ASN A 76 16.91 10.74 8.77
C ASN A 76 17.29 12.07 8.13
N GLU A 77 17.94 12.97 8.89
CA GLU A 77 18.38 14.28 8.43
C GLU A 77 19.48 14.11 7.37
N TYR A 78 20.33 13.11 7.55
CA TYR A 78 21.35 12.79 6.57
C TYR A 78 20.75 12.32 5.24
N PHE A 79 19.83 11.35 5.27
CA PHE A 79 19.17 10.89 4.05
C PHE A 79 18.40 12.00 3.34
N PHE A 80 17.74 12.86 4.12
CA PHE A 80 17.07 14.02 3.55
C PHE A 80 18.07 14.97 2.87
N ASP A 81 19.18 15.28 3.53
CA ASP A 81 20.22 16.15 2.96
C ASP A 81 20.81 15.57 1.67
N TYR A 82 21.13 14.27 1.68
CA TYR A 82 21.61 13.58 0.49
C TYR A 82 20.62 13.67 -0.67
N MET A 83 19.35 13.38 -0.42
CA MET A 83 18.30 13.41 -1.45
C MET A 83 18.02 14.85 -1.93
N ASN A 84 18.07 15.83 -1.03
CA ASN A 84 17.89 17.24 -1.37
C ASN A 84 19.01 17.74 -2.28
N ASN A 85 20.26 17.40 -1.98
CA ASN A 85 21.41 17.76 -2.81
C ASN A 85 21.32 17.08 -4.18
N LYS A 86 20.97 15.80 -4.20
CA LYS A 86 20.77 15.06 -5.44
C LYS A 86 19.63 15.62 -6.29
N ALA A 87 18.53 16.07 -5.68
CA ALA A 87 17.44 16.73 -6.38
C ALA A 87 17.89 18.01 -7.08
N ILE A 88 18.83 18.75 -6.48
CA ILE A 88 19.43 19.95 -7.08
C ILE A 88 20.35 19.57 -8.24
N GLU A 89 21.22 18.59 -8.05
CA GLU A 89 22.17 18.12 -9.06
C GLU A 89 21.48 17.52 -10.29
N ASP A 90 20.49 16.68 -10.10
CA ASP A 90 19.76 15.99 -11.18
C ASP A 90 18.72 16.88 -11.87
N GLY A 91 18.53 18.13 -11.39
CA GLY A 91 17.47 19.02 -11.87
C GLY A 91 16.06 18.44 -11.60
N ARG A 92 15.94 17.53 -10.66
CA ARG A 92 14.66 16.93 -10.24
C ARG A 92 13.82 17.95 -9.49
N LYS A 93 12.53 17.80 -9.61
CA LYS A 93 11.57 18.83 -9.27
C LYS A 93 11.10 18.76 -7.82
N ALA A 94 10.88 17.57 -7.29
CA ALA A 94 10.34 17.40 -5.96
C ALA A 94 11.00 16.27 -5.17
N LEU A 95 10.90 16.38 -3.84
CA LEU A 95 11.18 15.30 -2.91
C LEU A 95 9.88 14.80 -2.34
N LEU A 96 9.74 13.48 -2.22
CA LEU A 96 8.65 12.85 -1.49
C LEU A 96 9.22 12.16 -0.25
N LEU A 97 8.82 12.65 0.93
CA LEU A 97 9.18 12.07 2.22
C LEU A 97 7.99 11.29 2.77
N TYR A 98 8.10 9.98 2.76
CA TYR A 98 7.07 9.13 3.33
C TYR A 98 7.65 8.19 4.38
N GLY A 99 6.89 7.80 5.39
CA GLY A 99 7.42 6.87 6.36
C GLY A 99 6.71 6.85 7.71
N SER A 100 7.43 6.33 8.70
CA SER A 100 6.95 6.12 10.05
C SER A 100 6.53 7.41 10.76
N ARG A 101 5.62 7.30 11.72
CA ARG A 101 5.41 8.39 12.69
C ARG A 101 6.64 8.59 13.56
N ARG A 102 6.87 9.85 14.05
CA ARG A 102 7.95 10.25 14.99
C ARG A 102 9.37 10.27 14.39
N TRP A 103 9.54 10.24 13.10
CA TRP A 103 10.86 10.35 12.46
C TRP A 103 11.37 11.79 12.21
N SER A 104 10.81 12.76 12.91
CA SER A 104 11.18 14.18 12.79
C SER A 104 10.73 14.87 11.49
N LYS A 105 9.77 14.33 10.75
CA LYS A 105 9.24 14.86 9.49
C LYS A 105 8.96 16.36 9.55
N SER A 106 8.07 16.77 10.47
CA SER A 106 7.66 18.17 10.62
C SER A 106 8.83 19.10 11.00
N VAL A 107 9.81 18.57 11.72
CA VAL A 107 11.05 19.29 12.09
C VAL A 107 11.92 19.55 10.87
N ILE A 108 12.17 18.51 10.06
CA ILE A 108 12.93 18.61 8.80
C ILE A 108 12.24 19.58 7.84
N MET A 109 10.93 19.44 7.66
CA MET A 109 10.15 20.34 6.78
C MET A 109 10.20 21.79 7.23
N SER A 110 9.97 22.06 8.52
CA SER A 110 10.01 23.41 9.07
C SER A 110 11.41 24.03 8.93
N SER A 111 12.46 23.22 9.12
CA SER A 111 13.84 23.64 8.90
C SER A 111 14.13 23.93 7.42
N PHE A 112 13.63 23.08 6.51
CA PHE A 112 13.77 23.29 5.06
C PHE A 112 13.11 24.59 4.61
N ILE A 113 11.89 24.83 5.10
CA ILE A 113 11.13 26.04 4.78
C ILE A 113 11.83 27.27 5.33
N THR A 114 12.20 27.30 6.61
CA THR A 114 12.85 28.45 7.24
C THR A 114 14.20 28.73 6.60
N HIS A 115 15.00 27.71 6.28
CA HIS A 115 16.24 27.90 5.51
C HIS A 115 15.99 28.61 4.18
N GLY A 116 14.98 28.18 3.42
CA GLY A 116 14.63 28.83 2.15
C GLY A 116 14.19 30.27 2.34
N MET A 117 13.38 30.58 3.36
CA MET A 117 12.95 31.94 3.69
C MET A 117 14.13 32.87 4.03
N TYR A 118 15.22 32.34 4.57
CA TYR A 118 16.42 33.12 4.91
C TYR A 118 17.43 33.22 3.77
N THR A 119 17.43 32.29 2.81
CA THR A 119 18.47 32.22 1.77
C THR A 119 18.00 32.68 0.40
N ILE A 120 16.70 32.64 0.13
CA ILE A 120 16.11 33.09 -1.13
C ILE A 120 15.61 34.52 -0.96
N GLU A 121 16.10 35.40 -1.81
CA GLU A 121 15.71 36.81 -1.80
C GLU A 121 14.26 36.99 -2.24
N ASN A 122 13.46 37.74 -1.45
CA ASN A 122 12.03 37.96 -1.67
C ASN A 122 11.24 36.63 -1.80
N CYS A 123 11.57 35.65 -0.98
CA CYS A 123 11.05 34.31 -1.01
C CYS A 123 9.51 34.28 -0.95
N LYS A 124 8.91 33.65 -1.92
CA LYS A 124 7.46 33.38 -2.00
C LYS A 124 7.22 31.89 -2.03
N GLY A 125 6.21 31.44 -1.32
CA GLY A 125 5.92 30.01 -1.31
C GLY A 125 4.56 29.66 -0.74
N SER A 126 4.31 28.36 -0.63
CA SER A 126 3.09 27.83 -0.03
C SER A 126 3.38 26.62 0.84
N ILE A 127 2.60 26.51 1.91
CA ILE A 127 2.48 25.29 2.72
C ILE A 127 1.04 24.82 2.59
N GLN A 128 0.85 23.60 2.17
CA GLN A 128 -0.45 23.01 1.89
C GLN A 128 -0.59 21.71 2.69
N GLY A 129 -1.77 21.42 3.22
CA GLY A 129 -2.00 20.21 3.99
C GLY A 129 -3.47 19.86 4.09
N PHE A 130 -3.74 18.60 4.42
CA PHE A 130 -5.09 18.05 4.55
C PHE A 130 -5.63 18.13 5.99
N SER A 131 -4.93 18.77 6.91
CA SER A 131 -5.34 18.97 8.29
C SER A 131 -4.83 20.30 8.81
N GLY A 132 -5.73 21.12 9.38
CA GLY A 132 -5.37 22.38 10.00
C GLY A 132 -4.40 22.21 11.17
N ALA A 133 -4.55 21.16 11.97
CA ALA A 133 -3.67 20.88 13.11
C ALA A 133 -2.21 20.59 12.69
N ASP A 134 -2.01 19.89 11.57
CA ASP A 134 -0.66 19.61 11.06
C ASP A 134 0.01 20.88 10.54
N LEU A 135 -0.76 21.74 9.85
CA LEU A 135 -0.28 23.06 9.40
C LEU A 135 0.09 23.97 10.58
N ASP A 136 -0.69 23.93 11.66
CA ASP A 136 -0.43 24.68 12.89
C ASP A 136 0.86 24.20 13.56
N GLN A 137 1.11 22.91 13.57
CA GLN A 137 2.35 22.34 14.10
C GLN A 137 3.59 22.81 13.33
N LEU A 138 3.53 22.79 11.99
CA LEU A 138 4.63 23.31 11.15
C LEU A 138 4.90 24.79 11.43
N ARG A 139 3.85 25.62 11.48
CA ARG A 139 3.96 27.03 11.83
C ARG A 139 4.56 27.23 13.20
N GLY A 140 4.16 26.40 14.17
CA GLY A 140 4.70 26.43 15.53
C GLY A 140 6.22 26.23 15.54
N TYR A 141 6.73 25.20 14.88
CA TYR A 141 8.18 24.95 14.80
C TYR A 141 8.94 26.05 14.06
N MET A 142 8.37 26.58 12.97
CA MET A 142 8.96 27.69 12.24
C MET A 142 9.05 28.94 13.13
N GLY A 143 7.96 29.31 13.79
CA GLY A 143 7.89 30.47 14.69
C GLY A 143 8.86 30.34 15.87
N GLU A 144 8.91 29.16 16.51
CA GLU A 144 9.82 28.87 17.62
C GLU A 144 11.28 28.97 17.20
N SER A 145 11.62 28.45 16.02
CA SER A 145 12.97 28.53 15.48
C SER A 145 13.37 29.96 15.19
N VAL A 146 12.53 30.74 14.47
CA VAL A 146 12.82 32.14 14.13
C VAL A 146 12.99 33.00 15.37
N THR A 147 12.13 32.84 16.38
CA THR A 147 12.22 33.62 17.64
C THR A 147 13.45 33.26 18.48
N SER A 148 14.00 32.06 18.32
CA SER A 148 15.17 31.59 19.06
C SER A 148 16.53 31.88 18.39
N LEU A 149 16.51 32.53 17.23
CA LEU A 149 17.75 32.91 16.55
C LEU A 149 18.52 33.98 17.33
N SER A 150 19.85 34.03 17.08
CA SER A 150 20.70 35.08 17.61
C SER A 150 20.30 36.46 17.07
N GLU A 151 20.56 37.51 17.82
CA GLU A 151 20.24 38.89 17.42
C GLU A 151 20.77 39.26 16.02
N ALA A 152 21.92 38.68 15.61
CA ALA A 152 22.51 38.90 14.30
C ALA A 152 21.69 38.34 13.10
N LEU A 153 20.89 37.28 13.36
CA LEU A 153 20.03 36.65 12.35
C LEU A 153 18.55 36.91 12.62
N LYS A 154 18.25 37.70 13.65
CA LYS A 154 16.89 37.92 14.09
C LYS A 154 16.09 38.74 13.10
N VAL A 155 14.90 38.26 12.79
CA VAL A 155 13.93 38.96 11.96
C VAL A 155 12.59 38.97 12.68
N ASN A 156 11.71 39.88 12.27
CA ASN A 156 10.37 39.94 12.82
C ASN A 156 9.45 38.95 12.11
N ILE A 157 8.65 38.24 12.89
CA ILE A 157 7.49 37.54 12.35
C ILE A 157 6.39 38.59 12.19
N LEU A 158 6.13 38.99 10.94
CA LEU A 158 5.11 40.01 10.64
C LEU A 158 3.71 39.40 10.72
N ARG A 159 3.57 38.15 10.26
CA ARG A 159 2.32 37.38 10.35
C ARG A 159 2.60 35.93 10.65
N ASN A 160 1.76 35.35 11.50
CA ASN A 160 1.69 33.91 11.77
C ASN A 160 0.23 33.53 12.08
N ASN A 161 -0.52 33.23 11.04
CA ASN A 161 -1.94 32.88 11.15
C ASN A 161 -2.30 31.75 10.16
N ASP A 162 -3.56 31.36 10.11
CA ASP A 162 -4.09 30.30 9.26
C ASP A 162 -4.00 30.55 7.75
N LYS A 163 -3.61 31.76 7.33
CA LYS A 163 -3.52 32.16 5.92
C LYS A 163 -2.09 32.41 5.45
N SER A 164 -1.23 32.88 6.35
CA SER A 164 0.15 33.22 5.97
C SER A 164 1.15 33.13 7.13
N PHE A 165 2.40 32.86 6.75
CA PHE A 165 3.57 33.04 7.61
C PHE A 165 4.52 34.01 6.89
N GLU A 166 4.82 35.15 7.50
CA GLU A 166 5.56 36.25 6.87
C GLU A 166 6.71 36.70 7.76
N LEU A 167 7.88 36.87 7.15
CA LEU A 167 9.07 37.38 7.81
C LEU A 167 9.48 38.73 7.20
N GLY A 168 9.96 39.60 8.04
CA GLY A 168 10.38 40.95 7.58
C GLY A 168 11.16 41.72 8.61
N LEU A 169 11.50 42.95 8.25
CA LEU A 169 12.09 43.95 9.13
C LEU A 169 11.01 44.96 9.51
N LYS A 170 10.89 45.23 10.78
CA LYS A 170 9.95 46.22 11.30
C LYS A 170 10.74 47.27 12.06
N ARG A 171 10.85 48.47 11.49
CA ARG A 171 11.55 49.61 12.12
C ARG A 171 10.61 50.45 12.94
N THR A 172 9.37 50.69 12.46
CA THR A 172 8.27 51.38 13.15
C THR A 172 6.95 50.69 12.79
N GLN A 173 5.83 51.12 13.44
CA GLN A 173 4.50 50.57 13.08
C GLN A 173 4.08 50.85 11.63
N GLN A 174 4.74 51.82 10.96
CA GLN A 174 4.42 52.23 9.60
C GLN A 174 5.46 51.76 8.57
N ASP A 175 6.64 51.26 9.02
CA ASP A 175 7.78 50.89 8.20
C ASP A 175 7.98 49.34 8.32
N GLU A 176 7.14 48.57 7.65
CA GLU A 176 7.29 47.11 7.52
C GLU A 176 7.89 46.79 6.13
N TYR A 177 8.98 46.06 6.12
CA TYR A 177 9.54 45.47 4.92
C TYR A 177 9.44 43.94 4.98
N GLU A 178 8.54 43.39 4.19
CA GLU A 178 8.39 41.95 4.01
C GLU A 178 9.47 41.43 3.03
N PHE A 179 10.25 40.44 3.41
CA PHE A 179 11.22 39.79 2.53
C PHE A 179 10.94 38.30 2.29
N ALA A 180 10.05 37.66 3.05
CA ALA A 180 9.63 36.29 2.81
C ALA A 180 8.18 36.07 3.22
N ARG A 181 7.42 35.45 2.34
CA ARG A 181 6.00 35.16 2.55
C ARG A 181 5.62 33.77 2.09
N LEU A 182 4.93 33.05 2.95
CA LEU A 182 4.34 31.75 2.63
C LEU A 182 2.83 31.81 2.79
N ALA A 183 2.07 31.40 1.79
CA ALA A 183 0.66 31.15 1.87
C ALA A 183 0.40 29.80 2.57
N ILE A 184 -0.61 29.77 3.43
CA ILE A 184 -1.03 28.55 4.12
C ILE A 184 -2.39 28.12 3.58
N LEU A 185 -2.46 26.91 3.05
CA LEU A 185 -3.63 26.39 2.35
C LEU A 185 -4.09 25.07 2.98
N ASN A 186 -5.26 25.10 3.56
CA ASN A 186 -5.92 23.88 4.01
C ASN A 186 -6.68 23.25 2.83
N LEU A 187 -6.35 21.98 2.53
CA LEU A 187 -6.88 21.17 1.43
C LEU A 187 -7.98 20.19 1.88
N GLU A 188 -8.49 20.32 3.12
CA GLU A 188 -9.52 19.41 3.63
C GLU A 188 -10.66 19.16 2.64
N ALA A 189 -11.16 17.92 2.63
CA ALA A 189 -12.20 17.46 1.74
C ALA A 189 -13.47 18.30 1.85
N GLY A 190 -13.92 18.88 0.75
CA GLY A 190 -15.13 19.74 0.66
C GLY A 190 -14.84 21.17 0.21
N SER A 191 -13.60 21.65 0.24
CA SER A 191 -13.28 22.94 -0.36
C SER A 191 -13.10 22.79 -1.88
N LYS A 192 -14.16 23.07 -2.65
CA LYS A 192 -14.09 23.20 -4.12
C LYS A 192 -13.03 24.22 -4.62
N MET A 193 -12.43 24.96 -3.71
CA MET A 193 -11.41 25.98 -3.98
C MET A 193 -9.97 25.55 -3.71
N GLY A 194 -9.72 24.38 -3.10
CA GLY A 194 -8.35 23.96 -2.74
C GLY A 194 -7.41 23.86 -3.93
N SER A 195 -7.83 23.19 -5.01
CA SER A 195 -7.02 23.01 -6.21
C SER A 195 -6.80 24.29 -7.01
N GLN A 196 -7.75 25.25 -6.99
CA GLN A 196 -7.62 26.52 -7.73
C GLN A 196 -6.73 27.54 -7.01
N LYS A 197 -6.58 27.44 -5.68
CA LYS A 197 -5.73 28.36 -4.91
C LYS A 197 -4.24 28.06 -5.10
N THR A 198 -3.88 26.86 -5.55
CA THR A 198 -2.49 26.46 -5.81
C THR A 198 -1.99 26.95 -7.16
N ALA A 199 -2.89 27.27 -8.10
CA ALA A 199 -2.60 27.74 -9.43
C ALA A 199 -2.50 29.28 -9.47
N GLY A 200 -1.40 29.85 -9.04
CA GLY A 200 -1.25 31.32 -9.13
C GLY A 200 0.04 31.86 -8.53
N GLY A 201 1.02 32.07 -9.37
CA GLY A 201 2.33 32.58 -9.02
C GLY A 201 3.42 31.53 -9.19
N THR A 202 4.67 31.97 -9.34
CA THR A 202 5.84 31.08 -9.38
C THR A 202 6.41 31.03 -7.95
N PRO A 203 6.14 29.96 -7.17
CA PRO A 203 6.66 29.87 -5.81
C PRO A 203 8.14 29.45 -5.83
N ASP A 204 8.91 29.98 -4.89
CA ASP A 204 10.28 29.52 -4.63
C ASP A 204 10.30 28.25 -3.76
N ILE A 205 9.26 28.07 -2.91
CA ILE A 205 9.08 26.92 -2.05
C ILE A 205 7.61 26.47 -2.10
N SER A 206 7.38 25.20 -2.30
CA SER A 206 6.03 24.61 -2.20
C SER A 206 6.08 23.31 -1.40
N VAL A 207 5.32 23.25 -0.32
CA VAL A 207 5.33 22.11 0.59
C VAL A 207 3.92 21.57 0.74
N PHE A 208 3.76 20.23 0.58
CA PHE A 208 2.52 19.50 0.78
C PHE A 208 2.70 18.55 1.96
N ASP A 209 1.96 18.76 3.02
CA ASP A 209 2.05 17.92 4.22
C ASP A 209 0.86 16.98 4.34
N GLU A 210 1.12 15.80 4.92
CA GLU A 210 0.14 14.73 5.17
C GLU A 210 -0.64 14.30 3.91
N ILE A 211 0.09 14.10 2.80
CA ILE A 211 -0.50 13.74 1.49
C ILE A 211 -1.26 12.41 1.51
N GLY A 212 -1.07 11.56 2.50
CA GLY A 212 -1.85 10.32 2.70
C GLY A 212 -3.26 10.55 3.28
N LYS A 213 -3.65 11.79 3.59
CA LYS A 213 -4.97 12.11 4.17
C LYS A 213 -5.98 12.62 3.15
N GLY A 214 -5.64 12.73 1.87
CA GLY A 214 -6.55 13.24 0.85
C GLY A 214 -6.11 13.00 -0.59
N ASP A 215 -6.95 13.43 -1.54
CA ASP A 215 -6.68 13.36 -3.00
C ASP A 215 -5.58 14.37 -3.37
N ILE A 216 -4.32 13.92 -3.33
CA ILE A 216 -3.15 14.78 -3.59
C ILE A 216 -2.92 15.02 -5.09
N LEU A 217 -3.38 14.14 -5.99
CA LEU A 217 -3.08 14.27 -7.41
C LEU A 217 -3.66 15.54 -8.02
N LYS A 218 -4.85 15.96 -7.57
CA LYS A 218 -5.48 17.19 -8.07
C LYS A 218 -4.72 18.47 -7.68
N PRO A 219 -4.43 18.73 -6.38
CA PRO A 219 -3.66 19.91 -6.00
C PRO A 219 -2.22 19.85 -6.53
N TRP A 220 -1.61 18.67 -6.62
CA TRP A 220 -0.29 18.50 -7.20
C TRP A 220 -0.27 18.88 -8.69
N GLY A 221 -1.17 18.29 -9.49
CA GLY A 221 -1.29 18.60 -10.91
C GLY A 221 -1.65 20.06 -11.21
N ALA A 222 -2.36 20.74 -10.30
CA ALA A 222 -2.63 22.18 -10.42
C ALA A 222 -1.43 23.07 -10.06
N ALA A 223 -0.55 22.60 -9.17
CA ALA A 223 0.62 23.37 -8.70
C ALA A 223 1.83 23.22 -9.63
N THR A 224 2.09 22.03 -10.16
CA THR A 224 3.31 21.70 -10.93
C THR A 224 3.59 22.64 -12.12
N PRO A 225 2.62 23.10 -12.92
CA PRO A 225 2.88 24.04 -13.99
C PRO A 225 3.45 25.39 -13.50
N SER A 226 3.18 25.76 -12.23
CA SER A 226 3.70 27.02 -11.65
C SER A 226 5.15 26.89 -11.13
N PHE A 227 5.68 25.67 -11.04
CA PHE A 227 7.04 25.42 -10.57
C PHE A 227 8.09 25.63 -11.65
N GLU A 228 7.69 25.54 -12.90
CA GLU A 228 8.55 25.83 -14.05
C GLU A 228 8.79 27.34 -14.17
N GLY A 229 10.03 27.73 -14.04
CA GLY A 229 10.40 29.15 -14.11
C GLY A 229 11.42 29.38 -15.19
N GLY A 230 11.00 29.99 -16.30
CA GLY A 230 11.92 30.47 -17.32
C GLY A 230 11.87 29.74 -18.66
N LYS A 231 12.68 30.20 -19.62
CA LYS A 231 12.72 29.71 -21.02
C LYS A 231 13.40 28.34 -21.18
N ASP A 232 14.01 27.81 -20.12
CA ASP A 232 14.81 26.58 -20.10
C ASP A 232 14.03 25.36 -19.56
N GLY A 233 12.77 25.55 -19.17
CA GLY A 233 11.90 24.47 -18.66
C GLY A 233 12.36 23.86 -17.33
N LYS A 234 13.34 24.47 -16.66
CA LYS A 234 13.83 23.96 -15.38
C LYS A 234 12.95 24.44 -14.23
N TRP A 235 12.72 23.56 -13.27
CA TRP A 235 12.05 23.93 -12.04
C TRP A 235 12.91 24.87 -11.20
N ARG A 236 12.30 25.96 -10.75
CA ARG A 236 12.88 26.88 -9.79
C ARG A 236 12.37 26.62 -8.38
N CYS A 237 11.18 26.08 -8.27
CA CYS A 237 10.55 25.81 -7.00
C CYS A 237 11.24 24.65 -6.26
N ARG A 238 11.51 24.84 -4.97
CA ARG A 238 11.88 23.77 -4.06
C ARG A 238 10.59 23.08 -3.59
N ALA A 239 10.21 21.97 -4.22
CA ALA A 239 8.98 21.26 -3.92
C ALA A 239 9.24 20.06 -3.00
N LEU A 240 8.41 19.95 -1.96
CA LEU A 240 8.49 18.88 -0.97
C LEU A 240 7.10 18.36 -0.66
N LEU A 241 6.91 17.05 -0.83
CA LEU A 241 5.72 16.34 -0.38
C LEU A 241 6.09 15.50 0.83
N SER A 242 5.19 15.40 1.79
CA SER A 242 5.42 14.54 2.93
C SER A 242 4.14 13.87 3.40
N GLY A 243 4.28 12.68 3.99
CA GLY A 243 3.16 11.95 4.53
C GLY A 243 3.58 10.89 5.53
N THR A 244 2.59 10.51 6.32
CA THR A 244 2.60 9.30 7.11
C THR A 244 1.46 8.41 6.63
N ALA A 245 1.42 7.17 7.08
CA ALA A 245 0.37 6.23 6.71
C ALA A 245 -1.03 6.86 6.84
N GLY A 246 -1.74 6.90 5.74
CA GLY A 246 -3.11 7.38 5.64
C GLY A 246 -4.14 6.25 5.81
N GLU A 247 -5.42 6.58 5.66
CA GLU A 247 -6.53 5.63 5.75
C GLU A 247 -7.07 5.26 4.38
N GLY A 248 -6.95 3.98 4.02
CA GLY A 248 -7.66 3.35 2.91
C GLY A 248 -7.52 4.08 1.56
N GLU A 249 -8.64 4.45 0.96
CA GLU A 249 -8.69 5.08 -0.37
C GLU A 249 -8.02 6.45 -0.44
N LEU A 250 -8.00 7.19 0.66
CA LEU A 250 -7.39 8.53 0.70
C LEU A 250 -5.87 8.49 0.51
N SER A 251 -5.22 7.36 0.79
CA SER A 251 -3.78 7.19 0.65
C SER A 251 -3.35 6.60 -0.70
N LYS A 252 -4.28 6.21 -1.56
CA LYS A 252 -3.99 5.54 -2.84
C LYS A 252 -3.13 6.39 -3.79
N ASP A 253 -3.42 7.67 -3.85
CA ASP A 253 -2.65 8.61 -4.67
C ASP A 253 -1.21 8.75 -4.15
N ALA A 254 -1.06 8.89 -2.82
CA ALA A 254 0.25 8.94 -2.18
C ALA A 254 1.04 7.64 -2.37
N GLU A 255 0.36 6.48 -2.36
CA GLU A 255 0.98 5.20 -2.69
C GLU A 255 1.51 5.19 -4.12
N THR A 256 0.70 5.62 -5.08
CA THR A 256 1.09 5.68 -6.49
C THR A 256 2.30 6.60 -6.68
N MET A 257 2.30 7.78 -6.05
CA MET A 257 3.43 8.71 -6.10
C MET A 257 4.69 8.14 -5.45
N LEU A 258 4.56 7.38 -4.35
CA LEU A 258 5.70 6.72 -3.70
C LEU A 258 6.29 5.61 -4.58
N GLN A 259 5.42 4.81 -5.21
CA GLN A 259 5.83 3.65 -6.00
C GLN A 259 6.34 4.03 -7.41
N GLN A 260 5.84 5.13 -7.98
CA GLN A 260 6.17 5.60 -9.33
C GLN A 260 6.54 7.09 -9.34
N PRO A 261 7.55 7.50 -8.55
CA PRO A 261 7.87 8.91 -8.35
C PRO A 261 8.21 9.64 -9.66
N ASP A 262 8.89 8.97 -10.58
CA ASP A 262 9.26 9.57 -11.88
C ASP A 262 8.05 10.02 -12.71
N SER A 263 6.89 9.35 -12.57
CA SER A 263 5.65 9.73 -13.26
C SER A 263 5.06 11.05 -12.76
N PHE A 264 5.55 11.56 -11.64
CA PHE A 264 5.09 12.79 -10.99
C PHE A 264 6.21 13.83 -10.82
N ASP A 265 7.31 13.68 -11.53
CA ASP A 265 8.50 14.56 -11.42
C ASP A 265 9.10 14.58 -10.00
N ILE A 266 9.02 13.48 -9.29
CA ILE A 266 9.57 13.27 -7.95
C ILE A 266 10.88 12.50 -8.07
N LEU A 267 11.87 12.84 -7.26
CA LEU A 267 13.17 12.18 -7.24
C LEU A 267 13.04 10.73 -6.76
N LEU A 268 13.58 9.82 -7.55
CA LEU A 268 13.67 8.40 -7.21
C LEU A 268 14.79 8.15 -6.19
N MET A 269 14.47 7.46 -5.10
CA MET A 269 15.45 6.94 -4.16
C MET A 269 15.82 5.51 -4.54
N ASP A 270 17.11 5.26 -4.70
CA ASP A 270 17.68 3.95 -5.01
C ASP A 270 18.42 3.43 -3.77
N TRP A 271 17.82 2.47 -3.08
CA TRP A 271 18.36 1.93 -1.84
C TRP A 271 19.62 1.10 -2.04
N ASP A 272 19.82 0.46 -3.20
CA ASP A 272 21.04 -0.31 -3.46
C ASP A 272 22.26 0.61 -3.48
N LYS A 273 22.13 1.79 -4.11
CA LYS A 273 23.19 2.81 -4.11
C LYS A 273 23.43 3.44 -2.74
N LEU A 274 22.42 3.49 -1.90
CA LEU A 274 22.55 3.97 -0.52
C LEU A 274 23.17 2.94 0.41
N GLU A 275 22.83 1.66 0.27
CA GLU A 275 23.44 0.57 1.06
C GLU A 275 24.94 0.44 0.83
N GLU A 276 25.43 0.63 -0.37
CA GLU A 276 26.87 0.66 -0.66
C GLU A 276 27.59 1.74 0.14
N LYS A 277 26.90 2.83 0.51
CA LYS A 277 27.47 3.97 1.24
C LYS A 277 27.19 3.94 2.74
N VAL A 278 26.07 3.38 3.14
CA VAL A 278 25.60 3.32 4.52
C VAL A 278 25.37 1.85 4.83
N SER A 279 26.28 1.14 5.46
CA SER A 279 26.07 -0.27 5.85
C SER A 279 24.75 -0.45 6.62
N VAL A 280 23.65 -0.44 5.91
CA VAL A 280 22.32 -0.75 6.43
C VAL A 280 22.20 -2.26 6.39
N GLU A 281 22.62 -2.93 7.46
CA GLU A 281 22.55 -4.39 7.55
C GLU A 281 21.09 -4.83 7.54
N ASN A 282 20.73 -5.71 6.58
CA ASN A 282 19.49 -6.48 6.56
C ASN A 282 18.20 -5.77 6.16
N ILE A 283 18.22 -4.86 5.20
CA ILE A 283 16.98 -4.44 4.53
C ILE A 283 16.65 -5.49 3.45
N THR A 284 15.61 -6.27 3.70
CA THR A 284 15.09 -7.32 2.81
C THR A 284 13.92 -6.86 1.95
N TRP A 285 13.82 -5.57 1.64
CA TRP A 285 12.74 -5.07 0.81
C TRP A 285 12.87 -5.60 -0.62
N LYS A 286 11.79 -6.10 -1.16
CA LYS A 286 11.74 -6.59 -2.55
C LYS A 286 11.91 -5.45 -3.54
N ARG A 287 11.23 -4.33 -3.31
CA ARG A 287 11.36 -3.13 -4.12
C ARG A 287 12.42 -2.23 -3.55
N ARG A 288 13.42 -1.89 -4.36
CA ARG A 288 14.58 -1.10 -3.95
C ARG A 288 14.56 0.34 -4.48
N THR A 289 13.65 0.65 -5.40
CA THR A 289 13.52 1.97 -6.02
C THR A 289 12.09 2.52 -5.84
N PHE A 290 11.97 3.67 -5.18
CA PHE A 290 10.71 4.37 -4.90
C PHE A 290 10.98 5.82 -4.48
N GLY A 291 9.96 6.62 -4.12
CA GLY A 291 10.15 7.90 -3.44
C GLY A 291 10.88 7.72 -2.10
N MET A 292 11.37 8.79 -1.51
CA MET A 292 12.11 8.67 -0.25
C MET A 292 11.24 8.10 0.86
N PHE A 293 11.60 6.92 1.35
CA PHE A 293 10.93 6.22 2.44
C PHE A 293 11.83 6.10 3.66
N LEU A 294 11.29 6.43 4.82
CA LEU A 294 12.00 6.33 6.10
C LEU A 294 11.31 5.32 7.01
N PRO A 295 11.92 4.13 7.21
CA PRO A 295 11.34 3.06 7.99
C PRO A 295 11.36 3.35 9.50
N ALA A 296 10.49 2.68 10.25
CA ALA A 296 10.36 2.89 11.69
C ALA A 296 11.63 2.58 12.48
N GLN A 297 12.50 1.71 11.97
CA GLN A 297 13.78 1.38 12.58
C GLN A 297 14.63 2.62 12.84
N MET A 298 14.57 3.62 11.96
CA MET A 298 15.32 4.87 12.08
C MET A 298 14.87 5.75 13.26
N ASN A 299 13.75 5.44 13.91
CA ASN A 299 13.31 6.12 15.12
C ASN A 299 14.09 5.69 16.39
N LEU A 300 14.73 4.53 16.35
CA LEU A 300 15.52 4.00 17.47
C LEU A 300 17.00 4.26 17.23
N THR A 301 17.48 5.33 17.84
CA THR A 301 18.87 5.76 17.70
C THR A 301 19.65 5.56 18.99
N THR A 302 20.93 5.27 18.86
CA THR A 302 21.89 5.26 19.98
C THR A 302 22.67 6.58 20.05
N PRO A 303 22.95 7.12 21.24
CA PRO A 303 23.73 8.35 21.39
C PRO A 303 25.23 8.11 21.26
N LYS A 304 25.70 7.38 20.25
CA LYS A 304 27.13 7.12 20.07
C LYS A 304 27.60 7.64 18.72
N ILE A 305 28.65 8.44 18.77
CA ILE A 305 29.47 8.74 17.61
C ILE A 305 30.17 7.45 17.22
N LYS A 306 29.70 6.75 16.21
CA LYS A 306 30.42 5.63 15.62
C LYS A 306 31.18 6.09 14.38
N THR A 307 32.33 5.52 14.19
CA THR A 307 33.23 5.69 13.06
C THR A 307 32.57 5.50 11.69
N LYS A 308 31.49 4.71 11.59
CA LYS A 308 30.77 4.51 10.33
C LYS A 308 30.21 5.79 9.72
N PHE A 309 29.72 6.73 10.52
CA PHE A 309 29.27 8.02 10.01
C PHE A 309 30.44 8.89 9.58
N GLY A 310 31.59 8.76 10.26
CA GLY A 310 32.84 9.35 9.83
C GLY A 310 33.33 8.79 8.51
N GLU A 311 33.28 7.48 8.32
CA GLU A 311 33.61 6.82 7.06
C GLU A 311 32.69 7.26 5.92
N PHE A 312 31.42 7.46 6.23
CA PHE A 312 30.42 7.92 5.25
C PHE A 312 30.66 9.38 4.81
N LEU A 313 31.00 10.26 5.73
CA LEU A 313 31.43 11.63 5.40
C LEU A 313 32.86 11.69 4.85
N GLY A 314 33.55 10.52 4.70
CA GLY A 314 34.84 10.38 4.02
C GLY A 314 36.08 10.50 4.91
N GLY A 315 36.02 10.23 6.25
CA GLY A 315 37.22 10.29 7.09
C GLY A 315 37.03 10.09 8.59
N ASP A 316 38.07 10.19 9.34
CA ASP A 316 38.07 9.94 10.79
C ASP A 316 37.64 11.20 11.57
N PHE A 317 36.46 11.15 12.19
CA PHE A 317 35.92 12.23 13.04
C PHE A 317 36.79 12.56 14.25
N LYS A 318 37.66 11.65 14.67
CA LYS A 318 38.42 11.79 15.93
C LYS A 318 39.36 12.99 15.91
N ASP A 319 39.86 13.35 14.75
CA ASP A 319 40.87 14.41 14.62
C ASP A 319 40.29 15.78 14.25
N ASN A 320 38.98 15.86 13.96
CA ASN A 320 38.35 17.14 13.60
C ASN A 320 37.55 17.74 14.74
N LYS A 321 38.14 18.72 15.45
CA LYS A 321 37.53 19.39 16.61
C LYS A 321 36.19 20.09 16.31
N GLU A 322 35.92 20.48 15.07
CA GLU A 322 34.65 21.13 14.72
C GLU A 322 33.52 20.13 14.50
N LEU A 323 33.79 19.01 13.86
CA LEU A 323 32.82 17.93 13.68
C LEU A 323 32.46 17.22 14.99
N ASN A 324 33.40 17.16 15.94
CA ASN A 324 33.13 16.64 17.29
C ASN A 324 32.12 17.46 18.10
N LYS A 325 31.73 18.65 17.63
CA LYS A 325 30.69 19.47 18.26
C LYS A 325 29.27 19.07 17.82
N ILE A 326 29.12 18.23 16.78
CA ILE A 326 27.81 17.81 16.25
C ILE A 326 27.35 16.59 17.03
N THR A 327 26.16 16.65 17.60
CA THR A 327 25.54 15.48 18.24
C THR A 327 24.93 14.57 17.18
N ILE A 328 25.65 13.50 16.83
CA ILE A 328 25.22 12.50 15.86
C ILE A 328 24.55 11.35 16.58
N ARG A 329 23.44 10.87 16.06
CA ARG A 329 22.71 9.69 16.52
C ARG A 329 22.52 8.72 15.36
N GLU A 330 23.08 7.54 15.50
CA GLU A 330 22.94 6.47 14.51
C GLU A 330 21.76 5.55 14.85
N THR A 331 21.15 5.00 13.81
CA THR A 331 20.10 3.99 13.95
C THR A 331 20.70 2.68 14.48
N ASP A 332 20.10 2.15 15.54
CA ASP A 332 20.41 0.81 16.03
C ASP A 332 19.49 -0.21 15.33
N TRP A 333 19.84 -0.57 14.09
CA TRP A 333 19.05 -1.41 13.22
C TRP A 333 18.65 -2.74 13.85
N LYS A 334 19.58 -3.40 14.54
CA LYS A 334 19.33 -4.70 15.19
C LYS A 334 18.31 -4.56 16.32
N ARG A 335 18.54 -3.63 17.24
CA ARG A 335 17.63 -3.37 18.35
C ARG A 335 16.27 -2.89 17.87
N ALA A 336 16.26 -2.06 16.84
CA ALA A 336 15.03 -1.54 16.24
C ALA A 336 14.19 -2.66 15.63
N LYS A 337 14.80 -3.56 14.86
CA LYS A 337 14.14 -4.73 14.29
C LYS A 337 13.52 -5.60 15.40
N GLU A 338 14.31 -6.01 16.36
CA GLU A 338 13.87 -6.81 17.51
C GLU A 338 12.71 -6.13 18.27
N HIS A 339 12.79 -4.81 18.48
CA HIS A 339 11.76 -4.04 19.16
C HIS A 339 10.42 -4.10 18.40
N PHE A 340 10.42 -3.74 17.13
CA PHE A 340 9.17 -3.69 16.32
C PHE A 340 8.60 -5.08 16.06
N GLU A 341 9.43 -6.10 15.85
CA GLU A 341 8.98 -7.50 15.74
C GLU A 341 8.30 -7.97 17.03
N ASN A 342 8.86 -7.65 18.20
CA ASN A 342 8.25 -7.96 19.48
C ASN A 342 6.93 -7.21 19.71
N VAL A 343 6.85 -5.93 19.34
CA VAL A 343 5.60 -5.16 19.43
C VAL A 343 4.53 -5.77 18.53
N ARG A 344 4.86 -6.09 17.29
CA ARG A 344 3.95 -6.75 16.34
C ARG A 344 3.52 -8.13 16.84
N HIS A 345 4.45 -8.92 17.38
CA HIS A 345 4.16 -10.23 17.97
C HIS A 345 3.16 -10.13 19.13
N ASN A 346 3.33 -9.16 20.03
CA ASN A 346 2.42 -8.96 21.17
C ASN A 346 1.02 -8.55 20.73
N LYS A 347 0.90 -7.81 19.61
CA LYS A 347 -0.38 -7.36 19.04
C LYS A 347 -1.05 -8.39 18.11
N ARG A 348 -0.41 -9.51 17.76
CA ARG A 348 -0.89 -10.49 16.77
C ARG A 348 -2.31 -11.02 17.00
N ARG A 349 -2.77 -11.05 18.27
CA ARG A 349 -4.11 -11.52 18.63
C ARG A 349 -5.20 -10.48 18.36
N ASN A 350 -4.84 -9.21 18.19
CA ASN A 350 -5.74 -8.11 17.87
C ASN A 350 -5.33 -7.54 16.51
N LEU A 351 -5.96 -8.04 15.45
CA LEU A 351 -5.63 -7.67 14.07
C LEU A 351 -5.77 -6.17 13.79
N LYS A 352 -6.73 -5.50 14.41
CA LYS A 352 -6.88 -4.04 14.30
C LYS A 352 -5.67 -3.33 14.87
N SER A 353 -5.30 -3.65 16.10
CA SER A 353 -4.13 -3.05 16.77
C SER A 353 -2.81 -3.39 16.08
N LEU A 354 -2.70 -4.61 15.50
CA LEU A 354 -1.55 -4.99 14.70
C LEU A 354 -1.48 -4.19 13.40
N GLY A 355 -2.59 -4.05 12.67
CA GLY A 355 -2.66 -3.27 11.43
C GLY A 355 -2.31 -1.79 11.65
N GLU A 356 -2.80 -1.19 12.74
CA GLU A 356 -2.43 0.17 13.15
C GLU A 356 -0.92 0.28 13.46
N GLU A 357 -0.34 -0.71 14.18
CA GLU A 357 1.08 -0.72 14.49
C GLU A 357 1.94 -0.79 13.23
N ILE A 358 1.61 -1.72 12.32
CA ILE A 358 2.34 -1.89 11.06
C ILE A 358 2.28 -0.60 10.24
N ARG A 359 1.11 -0.01 10.11
CA ARG A 359 0.88 1.20 9.33
C ARG A 359 1.59 2.43 9.91
N PHE A 360 1.53 2.63 11.23
CA PHE A 360 2.15 3.79 11.87
C PHE A 360 3.65 3.65 12.09
N HIS A 361 4.14 2.41 12.16
CA HIS A 361 5.55 2.06 12.28
C HIS A 361 5.95 1.07 11.19
N PRO A 362 5.89 1.50 9.90
CA PRO A 362 6.25 0.65 8.78
C PRO A 362 7.72 0.30 8.80
N LEU A 363 8.03 -0.97 8.56
CA LEU A 363 9.40 -1.47 8.45
C LEU A 363 9.85 -1.54 6.99
N ASP A 364 8.89 -1.58 6.08
CA ASP A 364 9.08 -1.51 4.63
C ASP A 364 8.02 -0.60 3.97
N PRO A 365 8.21 -0.20 2.70
CA PRO A 365 7.31 0.72 2.02
C PRO A 365 5.87 0.21 1.86
N GLU A 366 5.69 -1.10 1.74
CA GLU A 366 4.37 -1.72 1.58
C GLU A 366 3.54 -1.64 2.86
N ASP A 367 4.17 -1.65 4.03
CA ASP A 367 3.53 -1.54 5.34
C ASP A 367 2.66 -0.27 5.49
N VAL A 368 3.05 0.81 4.79
CA VAL A 368 2.44 2.14 4.95
C VAL A 368 0.99 2.19 4.51
N PHE A 369 0.63 1.41 3.48
CA PHE A 369 -0.67 1.47 2.79
C PHE A 369 -1.60 0.32 3.15
N LEU A 370 -1.35 -0.35 4.26
CA LEU A 370 -2.26 -1.38 4.76
C LEU A 370 -3.62 -0.77 5.12
N SER A 371 -4.68 -1.26 4.49
CA SER A 371 -6.04 -0.89 4.84
C SER A 371 -6.40 -1.51 6.20
N SER A 372 -6.63 -0.67 7.23
CA SER A 372 -6.54 -1.14 8.61
C SER A 372 -7.84 -1.53 9.28
N GLU A 373 -9.00 -1.08 8.85
CA GLU A 373 -10.13 -1.12 9.80
C GLU A 373 -11.20 -2.18 9.56
N LYS A 374 -11.27 -2.79 8.38
CA LYS A 374 -12.38 -3.73 8.06
C LYS A 374 -11.98 -4.93 7.22
N ASN A 375 -10.72 -5.03 6.81
CA ASN A 375 -10.30 -6.16 6.00
C ASN A 375 -9.87 -7.33 6.89
N PRO A 376 -10.60 -8.46 6.87
CA PRO A 376 -10.24 -9.64 7.67
C PRO A 376 -9.05 -10.43 7.09
N PHE A 377 -8.62 -10.13 5.86
CA PHE A 377 -7.50 -10.79 5.19
C PHE A 377 -6.16 -10.11 5.50
N ASN A 378 -5.07 -10.86 5.45
CA ASN A 378 -3.73 -10.31 5.54
C ASN A 378 -3.33 -9.68 4.19
N ALA A 379 -3.80 -8.46 3.96
CA ALA A 379 -3.61 -7.74 2.70
C ALA A 379 -2.13 -7.63 2.29
N LEU A 380 -1.22 -7.43 3.24
CA LEU A 380 0.21 -7.30 2.95
C LEU A 380 0.79 -8.60 2.38
N LYS A 381 0.60 -9.73 3.06
CA LYS A 381 1.11 -11.02 2.60
C LYS A 381 0.53 -11.38 1.24
N MET A 382 -0.77 -11.10 1.02
CA MET A 382 -1.42 -11.35 -0.26
C MET A 382 -0.90 -10.44 -1.38
N LYS A 383 -0.58 -9.17 -1.07
CA LYS A 383 0.03 -8.24 -2.04
C LYS A 383 1.43 -8.71 -2.46
N THR A 384 2.23 -9.16 -1.51
CA THR A 384 3.54 -9.75 -1.77
C THR A 384 3.42 -10.99 -2.67
N HIS A 385 2.56 -11.93 -2.28
CA HIS A 385 2.33 -13.15 -3.06
C HIS A 385 1.80 -12.85 -4.49
N LYS A 386 0.89 -11.89 -4.62
CA LYS A 386 0.40 -11.43 -5.93
C LYS A 386 1.54 -10.92 -6.82
N ALA A 387 2.48 -10.15 -6.28
CA ALA A 387 3.65 -9.68 -7.03
C ALA A 387 4.54 -10.84 -7.47
N GLU A 388 4.78 -11.81 -6.60
CA GLU A 388 5.54 -13.04 -6.91
C GLU A 388 4.91 -13.86 -8.05
N LEU A 389 3.59 -13.94 -8.11
CA LEU A 389 2.90 -14.65 -9.19
C LEU A 389 3.20 -14.04 -10.56
N TYR A 390 3.26 -12.70 -10.65
CA TYR A 390 3.62 -12.04 -11.92
C TYR A 390 5.11 -12.19 -12.27
N GLU A 391 5.99 -12.18 -11.28
CA GLU A 391 7.43 -12.37 -11.50
C GLU A 391 7.78 -13.80 -11.95
N THR A 392 7.05 -14.79 -11.44
CA THR A 392 7.29 -16.22 -11.73
C THR A 392 6.45 -16.76 -12.89
N ASP A 393 5.63 -15.93 -13.53
CA ASP A 393 4.66 -16.33 -14.58
C ASP A 393 3.77 -17.51 -14.16
N SER A 394 3.40 -17.55 -12.88
CA SER A 394 2.66 -18.67 -12.26
C SER A 394 1.14 -18.52 -12.33
N ILE A 395 0.62 -17.57 -13.10
CA ILE A 395 -0.81 -17.21 -13.16
C ILE A 395 -1.63 -18.17 -14.04
N GLY A 396 -0.99 -19.02 -14.84
CA GLY A 396 -1.64 -19.90 -15.82
C GLY A 396 -1.72 -19.28 -17.21
N LEU A 397 -2.33 -20.02 -18.13
CA LEU A 397 -2.41 -19.65 -19.55
C LEU A 397 -3.87 -19.41 -19.96
N ASN A 398 -4.07 -18.49 -20.89
CA ASN A 398 -5.37 -18.07 -21.36
C ASN A 398 -5.86 -18.88 -22.56
N TYR A 399 -7.09 -19.39 -22.46
CA TYR A 399 -7.69 -20.24 -23.50
C TYR A 399 -9.12 -19.83 -23.80
N ASP A 400 -9.52 -20.06 -25.06
CA ASP A 400 -10.91 -20.19 -25.48
C ASP A 400 -11.27 -21.68 -25.54
N LEU A 401 -12.44 -22.04 -25.03
CA LEU A 401 -12.93 -23.42 -25.03
C LEU A 401 -14.09 -23.58 -26.04
N HIS A 402 -13.98 -24.61 -26.87
CA HIS A 402 -14.97 -24.92 -27.89
C HIS A 402 -15.48 -26.35 -27.73
N MET A 403 -16.80 -26.53 -27.84
CA MET A 403 -17.41 -27.87 -27.88
C MET A 403 -17.43 -28.38 -29.31
N GLU A 404 -16.69 -29.46 -29.59
CA GLU A 404 -16.69 -30.13 -30.89
C GLU A 404 -16.97 -31.64 -30.71
N HIS A 405 -18.02 -32.11 -31.33
CA HIS A 405 -18.43 -33.52 -31.25
C HIS A 405 -18.53 -34.12 -29.84
N GLY A 406 -18.93 -33.30 -28.87
CA GLY A 406 -19.07 -33.70 -27.47
C GLY A 406 -17.80 -33.62 -26.65
N GLU A 407 -16.68 -33.24 -27.22
CA GLU A 407 -15.40 -33.00 -26.54
C GLU A 407 -15.07 -31.52 -26.45
N VAL A 408 -14.37 -31.14 -25.39
CA VAL A 408 -13.90 -29.77 -25.22
C VAL A 408 -12.49 -29.61 -25.82
N LYS A 409 -12.37 -28.76 -26.82
CA LYS A 409 -11.08 -28.33 -27.36
C LYS A 409 -10.68 -26.99 -26.78
N LYS A 410 -9.42 -26.85 -26.42
CA LYS A 410 -8.81 -25.60 -25.93
C LYS A 410 -7.91 -25.01 -26.99
N VAL A 411 -8.05 -23.70 -27.24
CA VAL A 411 -7.22 -22.92 -28.14
C VAL A 411 -6.65 -21.74 -27.36
N PHE A 412 -5.38 -21.37 -27.59
CA PHE A 412 -4.83 -20.19 -26.97
C PHE A 412 -5.66 -18.95 -27.33
N SER A 413 -6.01 -18.19 -26.32
CA SER A 413 -6.84 -17.00 -26.49
C SER A 413 -6.00 -15.75 -26.65
N ASN A 414 -6.38 -14.89 -27.59
CA ASN A 414 -5.82 -13.54 -27.73
C ASN A 414 -6.63 -12.48 -26.94
N LYS A 415 -7.69 -12.90 -26.23
CA LYS A 415 -8.49 -12.02 -25.39
C LYS A 415 -7.70 -11.57 -24.17
N LYS A 416 -8.00 -10.37 -23.66
CA LYS A 416 -7.36 -9.85 -22.47
C LYS A 416 -8.18 -10.22 -21.23
N PRO A 417 -7.56 -10.73 -20.15
CA PRO A 417 -8.24 -10.93 -18.88
C PRO A 417 -8.64 -9.59 -18.26
N ILE A 418 -9.64 -9.60 -17.36
CA ILE A 418 -10.01 -8.44 -16.56
C ILE A 418 -8.98 -8.31 -15.43
N LEU A 419 -8.19 -7.22 -15.43
CA LEU A 419 -7.12 -6.96 -14.47
C LEU A 419 -7.42 -5.79 -13.53
N ASP A 420 -8.60 -5.19 -13.62
CA ASP A 420 -9.02 -4.05 -12.79
C ASP A 420 -9.95 -4.51 -11.66
N TYR A 421 -9.76 -3.93 -10.47
CA TYR A 421 -10.68 -4.08 -9.35
C TYR A 421 -10.77 -2.77 -8.55
N PRO A 422 -11.97 -2.26 -8.22
CA PRO A 422 -13.26 -2.70 -8.78
C PRO A 422 -13.34 -2.50 -10.30
N TYR A 423 -13.98 -3.43 -10.99
CA TYR A 423 -14.13 -3.33 -12.43
C TYR A 423 -15.13 -2.23 -12.80
N LYS A 424 -14.69 -1.26 -13.60
CA LYS A 424 -15.50 -0.12 -14.03
C LYS A 424 -15.74 -0.08 -15.56
N GLY A 425 -15.30 -1.13 -16.23
CA GLY A 425 -15.51 -1.28 -17.68
C GLY A 425 -16.90 -1.73 -18.04
N GLY A 426 -17.25 -1.60 -19.31
CA GLY A 426 -18.47 -2.16 -19.91
C GLY A 426 -18.37 -3.67 -20.13
N ASN A 427 -19.10 -4.18 -21.13
CA ASN A 427 -19.00 -5.58 -21.52
C ASN A 427 -17.56 -5.93 -21.94
N HIS A 428 -17.07 -7.07 -21.43
CA HIS A 428 -15.71 -7.56 -21.69
C HIS A 428 -15.72 -9.09 -21.82
N ASP A 429 -15.41 -9.55 -23.02
CA ASP A 429 -15.24 -10.98 -23.30
C ASP A 429 -13.81 -11.41 -22.95
N ALA A 430 -13.64 -11.95 -21.75
CA ALA A 430 -12.35 -12.38 -21.23
C ALA A 430 -12.08 -13.88 -21.50
N PRO A 431 -10.81 -14.32 -21.50
CA PRO A 431 -10.45 -15.72 -21.66
C PRO A 431 -10.71 -16.54 -20.41
N ILE A 432 -10.69 -17.85 -20.55
CA ILE A 432 -10.59 -18.78 -19.42
C ILE A 432 -9.10 -18.98 -19.10
N THR A 433 -8.71 -18.75 -17.85
CA THR A 433 -7.34 -18.99 -17.41
C THR A 433 -7.21 -20.38 -16.79
N ILE A 434 -6.31 -21.19 -17.33
CA ILE A 434 -6.02 -22.54 -16.84
C ILE A 434 -4.63 -22.56 -16.24
N ILE A 435 -4.55 -22.82 -14.94
CA ILE A 435 -3.31 -22.96 -14.17
C ILE A 435 -2.81 -24.41 -14.32
N GLN A 436 -3.71 -25.37 -14.13
CA GLN A 436 -3.44 -26.78 -14.33
C GLN A 436 -4.57 -27.40 -15.16
N PRO A 437 -4.27 -28.01 -16.33
CA PRO A 437 -5.28 -28.77 -17.04
C PRO A 437 -5.77 -29.97 -16.20
N PRO A 438 -6.99 -30.47 -16.45
CA PRO A 438 -7.49 -31.63 -15.73
C PRO A 438 -6.67 -32.89 -16.04
N GLU A 439 -6.74 -33.86 -15.16
CA GLU A 439 -6.21 -35.20 -15.40
C GLU A 439 -6.87 -35.83 -16.62
N GLU A 440 -6.18 -36.78 -17.25
CA GLU A 440 -6.79 -37.58 -18.30
C GLU A 440 -7.98 -38.38 -17.73
N ASN A 441 -9.16 -38.22 -18.31
CA ASN A 441 -10.41 -38.76 -17.79
C ASN A 441 -10.66 -38.37 -16.30
N PRO A 442 -10.86 -37.07 -16.01
CA PRO A 442 -10.92 -36.58 -14.65
C PRO A 442 -12.02 -37.25 -13.84
N PRO A 443 -11.72 -37.77 -12.62
CA PRO A 443 -12.74 -38.40 -11.79
C PRO A 443 -13.80 -37.38 -11.34
N MET A 444 -15.05 -37.75 -11.36
CA MET A 444 -16.10 -36.90 -10.78
C MET A 444 -15.87 -36.71 -9.28
N PHE A 445 -16.14 -35.52 -8.78
CA PHE A 445 -15.88 -35.07 -7.40
C PHE A 445 -14.40 -34.77 -7.06
N LEU A 446 -13.47 -34.90 -8.00
CA LEU A 446 -12.10 -34.44 -7.80
C LEU A 446 -12.04 -32.91 -7.93
N TYR A 447 -12.72 -32.38 -8.93
CA TYR A 447 -12.83 -30.94 -9.19
C TYR A 447 -14.23 -30.46 -8.85
N VAL A 448 -14.31 -29.24 -8.34
CA VAL A 448 -15.57 -28.54 -8.06
C VAL A 448 -15.50 -27.13 -8.63
N ILE A 449 -16.64 -26.61 -9.06
CA ILE A 449 -16.75 -25.25 -9.56
C ILE A 449 -17.64 -24.46 -8.64
N GLY A 450 -17.13 -23.37 -8.07
CA GLY A 450 -17.95 -22.33 -7.47
C GLY A 450 -18.27 -21.28 -8.54
N PHE A 451 -19.52 -20.83 -8.60
CA PHE A 451 -19.95 -19.85 -9.58
C PHE A 451 -20.82 -18.76 -8.97
N ASP A 452 -20.41 -17.51 -9.17
CA ASP A 452 -21.17 -16.31 -8.81
C ASP A 452 -21.65 -15.60 -10.07
N ASP A 453 -22.97 -15.50 -10.23
CA ASP A 453 -23.61 -14.89 -11.40
C ASP A 453 -23.93 -13.42 -11.14
N ALA A 454 -23.39 -12.54 -11.96
CA ALA A 454 -23.63 -11.12 -11.83
C ALA A 454 -25.04 -10.75 -12.30
N LYS A 455 -25.81 -10.04 -11.49
CA LYS A 455 -27.12 -9.50 -11.88
C LYS A 455 -26.97 -8.46 -12.98
N GLN A 456 -27.75 -8.62 -14.03
CA GLN A 456 -27.66 -7.81 -15.25
C GLN A 456 -28.39 -6.45 -15.20
N GLU A 457 -29.11 -6.16 -14.11
CA GLU A 457 -30.17 -5.11 -14.12
C GLU A 457 -29.68 -3.66 -13.95
N THR A 458 -28.40 -3.40 -13.75
CA THR A 458 -27.90 -2.02 -13.71
C THR A 458 -26.72 -1.83 -14.65
N SER A 459 -26.89 -1.01 -15.66
CA SER A 459 -25.87 -0.63 -16.66
C SER A 459 -24.59 -0.01 -16.07
N ASP A 460 -24.57 0.32 -14.77
CA ASP A 460 -23.46 0.95 -14.04
C ASP A 460 -22.80 0.03 -12.98
N GLY A 461 -23.13 -1.26 -12.98
CA GLY A 461 -22.64 -2.18 -11.96
C GLY A 461 -21.19 -2.63 -12.18
N ASP A 462 -20.40 -2.63 -11.11
CA ASP A 462 -19.00 -3.07 -11.06
C ASP A 462 -18.84 -4.61 -11.00
N SER A 463 -19.91 -5.39 -11.27
CA SER A 463 -19.97 -6.84 -11.10
C SER A 463 -19.47 -7.61 -12.32
N VAL A 464 -18.68 -8.64 -12.08
CA VAL A 464 -18.25 -9.61 -13.10
C VAL A 464 -18.82 -10.99 -12.77
N ARG A 465 -19.12 -11.81 -13.80
CA ARG A 465 -19.38 -13.22 -13.57
C ARG A 465 -18.07 -13.93 -13.29
N SER A 466 -18.02 -14.69 -12.21
CA SER A 466 -16.82 -15.39 -11.81
C SER A 466 -17.07 -16.87 -11.55
N ALA A 467 -16.26 -17.73 -12.13
CA ALA A 467 -16.25 -19.15 -11.90
C ALA A 467 -14.84 -19.63 -11.52
N THR A 468 -14.73 -20.32 -10.39
CA THR A 468 -13.47 -20.85 -9.87
C THR A 468 -13.50 -22.36 -9.87
N VAL A 469 -12.55 -23.00 -10.55
CA VAL A 469 -12.34 -24.46 -10.52
C VAL A 469 -11.33 -24.79 -9.44
N TYR A 470 -11.75 -25.57 -8.47
CA TYR A 470 -10.94 -25.98 -7.32
C TYR A 470 -10.68 -27.49 -7.36
N ARG A 471 -9.43 -27.89 -7.20
CA ARG A 471 -9.02 -29.30 -7.07
C ARG A 471 -8.98 -29.66 -5.59
N ARG A 472 -9.71 -30.68 -5.20
CA ARG A 472 -9.72 -31.18 -3.81
C ARG A 472 -8.42 -31.91 -3.47
N GLY A 473 -7.99 -31.82 -2.21
CA GLY A 473 -6.78 -32.44 -1.67
C GLY A 473 -6.88 -33.93 -1.47
N TYR A 474 -7.03 -34.68 -2.53
CA TYR A 474 -7.31 -36.12 -2.46
C TYR A 474 -6.07 -37.01 -2.65
N GLU A 475 -5.05 -36.51 -3.31
CA GLU A 475 -3.77 -37.14 -3.53
C GLU A 475 -2.66 -36.11 -3.30
N LEU A 476 -1.47 -36.56 -2.88
CA LEU A 476 -0.29 -35.69 -2.76
C LEU A 476 0.10 -35.17 -4.15
N ASN A 477 -0.28 -33.94 -4.41
CA ASN A 477 -0.02 -33.22 -5.65
C ASN A 477 0.19 -31.76 -5.31
N GLU A 478 1.09 -31.07 -6.01
CA GLU A 478 1.36 -29.65 -5.80
C GLU A 478 0.14 -28.72 -5.98
N PHE A 479 -0.89 -29.22 -6.70
CA PHE A 479 -2.16 -28.52 -6.90
C PHE A 479 -3.29 -29.07 -6.02
N ALA A 480 -2.98 -29.91 -5.05
CA ALA A 480 -3.95 -30.36 -4.06
C ALA A 480 -4.45 -29.15 -3.24
N ASP A 481 -5.75 -29.11 -2.98
CA ASP A 481 -6.42 -28.01 -2.28
C ASP A 481 -6.11 -26.63 -2.88
N SER A 482 -6.13 -26.50 -4.21
CA SER A 482 -5.83 -25.27 -4.90
C SER A 482 -6.76 -24.95 -6.08
N ILE A 483 -6.75 -23.69 -6.49
CA ILE A 483 -7.41 -23.24 -7.72
C ILE A 483 -6.59 -23.73 -8.93
N VAL A 484 -7.26 -24.41 -9.86
CA VAL A 484 -6.65 -24.96 -11.06
C VAL A 484 -7.08 -24.26 -12.36
N ALA A 485 -8.21 -23.56 -12.34
CA ALA A 485 -8.65 -22.69 -13.41
C ALA A 485 -9.66 -21.66 -12.89
N TYR A 486 -9.84 -20.57 -13.62
CA TYR A 486 -10.86 -19.57 -13.32
C TYR A 486 -11.35 -18.88 -14.60
N TYR A 487 -12.55 -18.33 -14.52
CA TYR A 487 -13.18 -17.61 -15.61
C TYR A 487 -13.93 -16.39 -15.09
N ASP A 488 -13.36 -15.21 -15.32
CA ASP A 488 -13.90 -13.90 -14.94
C ASP A 488 -14.22 -13.11 -16.20
N SER A 489 -15.50 -12.88 -16.47
CA SER A 489 -15.90 -12.19 -17.69
C SER A 489 -17.20 -11.44 -17.49
N ARG A 490 -17.42 -10.38 -18.27
CA ARG A 490 -18.65 -9.63 -18.33
C ARG A 490 -19.16 -9.58 -19.77
N GLN A 491 -19.59 -10.72 -20.26
CA GLN A 491 -20.11 -10.80 -21.62
C GLN A 491 -21.45 -10.09 -21.75
N GLU A 492 -21.69 -9.50 -22.92
CA GLU A 492 -22.93 -8.81 -23.27
C GLU A 492 -24.15 -9.73 -23.12
N ARG A 493 -23.98 -10.97 -23.57
CA ARG A 493 -25.03 -11.99 -23.45
C ARG A 493 -24.64 -13.01 -22.39
N PRO A 494 -25.44 -13.20 -21.32
CA PRO A 494 -25.16 -14.22 -20.29
C PRO A 494 -24.99 -15.62 -20.85
N GLU A 495 -25.76 -15.97 -21.90
CA GLU A 495 -25.67 -17.30 -22.51
C GLU A 495 -24.30 -17.59 -23.10
N ASP A 496 -23.52 -16.60 -23.53
CA ASP A 496 -22.18 -16.84 -24.06
C ASP A 496 -21.19 -17.15 -22.91
N TYR A 497 -21.37 -16.51 -21.77
CA TYR A 497 -20.66 -16.92 -20.54
C TYR A 497 -21.03 -18.35 -20.13
N TYR A 498 -22.33 -18.67 -20.12
CA TYR A 498 -22.81 -19.99 -19.71
C TYR A 498 -22.31 -21.11 -20.62
N LYS A 499 -22.15 -20.89 -21.93
CA LYS A 499 -21.54 -21.86 -22.84
C LYS A 499 -20.09 -22.15 -22.47
N ASN A 500 -19.32 -21.10 -22.14
CA ASN A 500 -17.92 -21.25 -21.72
C ASN A 500 -17.83 -21.95 -20.38
N LEU A 501 -18.68 -21.61 -19.42
CA LEU A 501 -18.78 -22.30 -18.14
C LEU A 501 -19.19 -23.77 -18.30
N TYR A 502 -20.11 -24.06 -19.20
CA TYR A 502 -20.48 -25.44 -19.55
C TYR A 502 -19.27 -26.20 -20.10
N SER A 503 -18.51 -25.62 -21.02
CA SER A 503 -17.30 -26.23 -21.55
C SER A 503 -16.28 -26.50 -20.45
N LEU A 504 -16.09 -25.55 -19.54
CA LEU A 504 -15.17 -25.69 -18.39
C LEU A 504 -15.65 -26.81 -17.44
N MET A 505 -16.94 -26.85 -17.12
CA MET A 505 -17.58 -27.89 -16.32
C MET A 505 -17.35 -29.30 -16.92
N ILE A 506 -17.52 -29.40 -18.20
CA ILE A 506 -17.35 -30.66 -18.93
C ILE A 506 -15.88 -31.08 -18.97
N MET A 507 -14.97 -30.14 -19.25
CA MET A 507 -13.53 -30.37 -19.33
C MET A 507 -12.97 -30.95 -18.02
N TYR A 508 -13.37 -30.39 -16.88
CA TYR A 508 -12.93 -30.85 -15.57
C TYR A 508 -13.81 -31.95 -14.95
N ASN A 509 -14.89 -32.36 -15.62
CA ASN A 509 -15.92 -33.28 -15.06
C ASN A 509 -16.37 -32.85 -13.65
N ALA A 510 -16.57 -31.53 -13.48
CA ALA A 510 -16.77 -30.87 -12.19
C ALA A 510 -18.22 -30.49 -11.97
N GLN A 511 -18.72 -30.70 -10.74
CA GLN A 511 -20.02 -30.18 -10.36
C GLN A 511 -19.94 -28.68 -10.07
N VAL A 512 -21.03 -27.96 -10.44
CA VAL A 512 -21.14 -26.50 -10.26
C VAL A 512 -22.04 -26.21 -9.07
N PHE A 513 -21.46 -25.51 -8.09
CA PHE A 513 -22.18 -24.96 -6.96
C PHE A 513 -22.30 -23.45 -7.16
N HIS A 514 -23.48 -22.97 -7.53
CA HIS A 514 -23.74 -21.60 -7.91
C HIS A 514 -24.63 -20.87 -6.89
N GLU A 515 -24.53 -19.54 -6.87
CA GLU A 515 -25.47 -18.70 -6.13
C GLU A 515 -26.86 -18.76 -6.80
N ASN A 516 -27.89 -19.11 -6.04
CA ASN A 516 -29.23 -19.29 -6.56
C ASN A 516 -30.16 -18.08 -6.37
N ALA A 517 -29.59 -16.89 -6.20
CA ALA A 517 -30.35 -15.64 -6.24
C ALA A 517 -30.92 -15.39 -7.63
N ASP A 518 -30.17 -15.78 -8.66
CA ASP A 518 -30.58 -15.82 -10.05
C ASP A 518 -30.50 -17.27 -10.57
N ASN A 519 -31.44 -17.68 -11.42
CA ASN A 519 -31.47 -19.03 -11.99
C ASN A 519 -30.86 -19.11 -13.39
N GLY A 520 -30.24 -18.05 -13.88
CA GLY A 520 -29.82 -17.93 -15.28
C GLY A 520 -29.03 -19.14 -15.79
N TYR A 521 -28.01 -19.60 -15.06
CA TYR A 521 -27.23 -20.76 -15.46
C TYR A 521 -28.00 -22.08 -15.32
N GLN A 522 -28.80 -22.24 -14.24
CA GLN A 522 -29.65 -23.41 -14.07
C GLN A 522 -30.66 -23.54 -15.23
N ASP A 523 -31.37 -22.45 -15.55
CA ASP A 523 -32.38 -22.45 -16.63
C ASP A 523 -31.72 -22.71 -18.00
N PHE A 524 -30.50 -22.21 -18.21
CA PHE A 524 -29.74 -22.49 -19.42
C PHE A 524 -29.41 -23.99 -19.54
N LEU A 525 -28.94 -24.64 -18.47
CA LEU A 525 -28.61 -26.07 -18.48
C LEU A 525 -29.88 -26.93 -18.60
N GLU A 526 -30.92 -26.64 -17.83
CA GLU A 526 -32.19 -27.44 -17.88
C GLU A 526 -32.82 -27.38 -19.26
N ARG A 527 -32.72 -26.24 -19.96
CA ARG A 527 -33.27 -26.07 -21.31
C ARG A 527 -32.40 -26.73 -22.38
N LYS A 528 -31.07 -26.56 -22.35
CA LYS A 528 -30.18 -27.04 -23.41
C LYS A 528 -29.56 -28.41 -23.15
N TYR A 529 -29.29 -28.71 -21.88
CA TYR A 529 -28.55 -29.91 -21.45
C TYR A 529 -29.17 -30.50 -20.19
N PRO A 530 -30.46 -30.99 -20.25
CA PRO A 530 -31.21 -31.37 -19.06
C PRO A 530 -30.58 -32.55 -18.27
N LEU A 531 -29.90 -33.47 -18.95
CA LEU A 531 -29.19 -34.57 -18.30
C LEU A 531 -27.98 -34.11 -17.53
N ASP A 532 -27.23 -33.11 -18.09
CA ASP A 532 -26.08 -32.57 -17.43
C ASP A 532 -26.47 -31.62 -16.28
N ALA A 533 -27.62 -30.94 -16.38
CA ALA A 533 -28.17 -30.17 -15.28
C ALA A 533 -28.37 -31.08 -14.03
N ILE A 534 -28.94 -32.25 -14.21
CA ILE A 534 -29.15 -33.20 -13.10
C ILE A 534 -27.81 -33.76 -12.57
N ARG A 535 -26.84 -33.94 -13.44
CA ARG A 535 -25.53 -34.55 -13.12
C ARG A 535 -24.58 -33.58 -12.43
N TYR A 536 -24.55 -32.33 -12.88
CA TYR A 536 -23.51 -31.39 -12.53
C TYR A 536 -23.97 -30.23 -11.64
N LEU A 537 -25.29 -29.92 -11.55
CA LEU A 537 -25.76 -28.95 -10.59
C LEU A 537 -25.88 -29.56 -9.20
N VAL A 538 -25.46 -28.83 -8.18
CA VAL A 538 -25.50 -29.30 -6.80
C VAL A 538 -26.89 -29.04 -6.19
N PRO A 539 -27.57 -30.07 -5.68
CA PRO A 539 -28.89 -29.93 -5.03
C PRO A 539 -28.83 -29.07 -3.77
N ALA A 540 -29.75 -28.13 -3.59
CA ALA A 540 -29.75 -27.16 -2.51
C ALA A 540 -30.17 -27.75 -1.14
N ILE A 541 -31.07 -28.77 -1.14
CA ILE A 541 -31.72 -29.27 0.08
C ILE A 541 -30.72 -29.95 1.02
N ASP A 542 -29.89 -30.85 0.49
CA ASP A 542 -29.05 -31.71 1.32
C ASP A 542 -27.88 -30.91 1.96
N PHE A 543 -27.51 -29.80 1.36
CA PHE A 543 -26.47 -28.93 1.85
C PHE A 543 -26.90 -28.20 3.14
N ALA A 544 -28.12 -27.69 3.18
CA ALA A 544 -28.64 -26.95 4.34
C ALA A 544 -28.76 -27.82 5.60
N VAL A 545 -29.14 -29.06 5.44
CA VAL A 545 -29.33 -30.01 6.57
C VAL A 545 -27.97 -30.38 7.20
N SER A 546 -26.94 -30.58 6.40
CA SER A 546 -25.64 -31.05 6.89
C SER A 546 -24.71 -29.94 7.40
N THR A 547 -24.92 -28.72 6.98
CA THR A 547 -23.99 -27.57 7.25
C THR A 547 -24.61 -26.50 8.14
N GLY A 548 -25.91 -26.55 8.43
CA GLY A 548 -26.66 -25.53 9.17
C GLY A 548 -26.89 -24.25 8.36
N PHE A 549 -26.70 -24.29 7.03
CA PHE A 549 -27.01 -23.18 6.15
C PHE A 549 -28.51 -22.98 5.99
N GLN A 550 -28.93 -21.73 5.86
CA GLN A 550 -30.32 -21.44 5.50
C GLN A 550 -30.54 -21.78 4.03
N ASN A 551 -31.66 -22.48 3.77
CA ASN A 551 -32.10 -22.82 2.41
C ASN A 551 -33.41 -22.12 2.07
N ASN A 552 -33.56 -21.74 0.81
CA ASN A 552 -34.86 -21.35 0.26
C ASN A 552 -35.52 -22.58 -0.35
N ASN A 553 -36.56 -23.09 0.29
CA ASN A 553 -37.29 -24.31 -0.10
C ASN A 553 -37.86 -24.29 -1.54
N ASN A 554 -37.89 -23.11 -2.18
CA ASN A 554 -38.35 -22.94 -3.55
C ASN A 554 -37.24 -23.13 -4.62
N ARG A 555 -35.98 -23.38 -4.19
CA ARG A 555 -34.84 -23.54 -5.11
C ARG A 555 -34.34 -24.98 -5.10
N ARG A 556 -34.21 -25.57 -6.28
CA ARG A 556 -33.80 -26.95 -6.47
C ARG A 556 -32.31 -27.18 -6.36
N TYR A 557 -31.52 -26.23 -6.85
CA TYR A 557 -30.06 -26.31 -6.89
C TYR A 557 -29.41 -25.03 -6.31
N GLY A 558 -28.13 -25.12 -5.99
CA GLY A 558 -27.28 -24.02 -5.63
C GLY A 558 -27.34 -23.57 -4.18
N TYR A 559 -26.73 -22.43 -3.94
CA TYR A 559 -26.49 -21.78 -2.65
C TYR A 559 -27.42 -20.59 -2.45
N HIS A 560 -28.06 -20.50 -1.31
CA HIS A 560 -28.92 -19.35 -0.99
C HIS A 560 -28.10 -18.22 -0.32
N PRO A 561 -27.99 -17.00 -0.91
CA PRO A 561 -27.23 -15.90 -0.36
C PRO A 561 -28.00 -15.18 0.75
N SER A 562 -27.95 -15.73 1.97
CA SER A 562 -28.43 -15.03 3.17
C SER A 562 -27.27 -14.36 3.91
N PRO A 563 -27.53 -13.34 4.76
CA PRO A 563 -26.46 -12.72 5.58
C PRO A 563 -25.69 -13.73 6.45
N GLN A 564 -26.37 -14.76 6.94
CA GLN A 564 -25.75 -15.84 7.71
C GLN A 564 -24.85 -16.70 6.82
N ASN A 565 -25.37 -17.13 5.67
CA ASN A 565 -24.64 -17.95 4.73
C ASN A 565 -23.41 -17.23 4.16
N ASN A 566 -23.54 -15.95 3.81
CA ASN A 566 -22.42 -15.13 3.33
C ASN A 566 -21.34 -14.97 4.39
N ARG A 567 -21.70 -14.90 5.68
CA ARG A 567 -20.73 -14.91 6.77
C ARG A 567 -20.00 -16.25 6.87
N HIS A 568 -20.69 -17.38 6.70
CA HIS A 568 -20.06 -18.69 6.65
C HIS A 568 -19.09 -18.82 5.48
N LEU A 569 -19.50 -18.34 4.30
CA LEU A 569 -18.64 -18.31 3.11
C LEU A 569 -17.35 -17.52 3.39
N LEU A 570 -17.46 -16.31 3.90
CA LEU A 570 -16.30 -15.49 4.25
C LEU A 570 -15.39 -16.17 5.28
N ASN A 571 -15.98 -16.73 6.34
CA ASN A 571 -15.23 -17.45 7.37
C ASN A 571 -14.48 -18.67 6.80
N ARG A 572 -15.06 -19.36 5.81
CA ARG A 572 -14.38 -20.49 5.17
C ARG A 572 -13.19 -20.05 4.32
N VAL A 573 -13.34 -18.95 3.57
CA VAL A 573 -12.23 -18.37 2.81
C VAL A 573 -11.13 -17.90 3.77
N LEU A 574 -11.48 -17.26 4.87
CA LEU A 574 -10.51 -16.83 5.91
C LEU A 574 -9.80 -18.03 6.54
N ALA A 575 -10.50 -19.10 6.84
CA ALA A 575 -9.89 -20.33 7.37
C ALA A 575 -8.88 -20.91 6.38
N TYR A 576 -9.25 -21.00 5.09
CA TYR A 576 -8.36 -21.47 4.04
C TYR A 576 -7.11 -20.59 3.90
N THR A 577 -7.26 -19.27 3.84
CA THR A 577 -6.12 -18.35 3.64
C THR A 577 -5.13 -18.35 4.81
N ASN A 578 -5.58 -18.70 6.02
CA ASN A 578 -4.74 -18.73 7.21
C ASN A 578 -4.31 -20.17 7.61
N GLU A 579 -4.69 -21.18 6.85
CA GLU A 579 -4.31 -22.57 7.12
C GLU A 579 -2.79 -22.72 6.96
N ASP A 580 -2.14 -23.36 7.95
CA ASP A 580 -0.76 -23.79 7.83
C ASP A 580 -0.70 -25.00 6.87
N ILE A 581 0.09 -24.90 5.80
CA ILE A 581 0.22 -25.94 4.79
C ILE A 581 1.26 -27.01 5.11
N GLY A 582 1.73 -27.03 6.37
CA GLY A 582 2.48 -28.16 6.93
C GLY A 582 3.98 -27.98 7.01
N ASP A 583 4.52 -26.82 6.62
CA ASP A 583 5.93 -26.48 6.77
C ASP A 583 6.20 -25.50 7.94
N GLY A 584 5.13 -25.02 8.61
CA GLY A 584 5.18 -24.02 9.67
C GLY A 584 5.54 -22.61 9.22
N MET A 585 5.75 -22.38 7.92
CA MET A 585 6.13 -21.10 7.32
C MET A 585 5.13 -20.59 6.30
N SER A 586 4.48 -21.48 5.54
CA SER A 586 3.58 -21.15 4.44
C SER A 586 2.11 -21.24 4.85
N ASN A 587 1.27 -20.41 4.26
CA ASN A 587 -0.15 -20.34 4.55
C ASN A 587 -0.98 -20.66 3.30
N GLY A 588 -2.25 -21.01 3.50
CA GLY A 588 -3.15 -21.38 2.42
C GLY A 588 -3.32 -20.34 1.31
N TYR A 589 -3.16 -19.02 1.61
CA TYR A 589 -3.21 -17.98 0.58
C TYR A 589 -2.12 -18.14 -0.50
N GLU A 590 -0.99 -18.78 -0.20
CA GLU A 590 0.11 -19.01 -1.14
C GLU A 590 -0.24 -20.04 -2.23
N ARG A 591 -1.29 -20.84 -2.03
CA ARG A 591 -1.85 -21.72 -3.05
C ARG A 591 -2.77 -21.00 -4.04
N ILE A 592 -3.12 -19.72 -3.77
CA ILE A 592 -4.01 -18.94 -4.65
C ILE A 592 -3.19 -18.34 -5.79
N LYS A 593 -3.32 -18.93 -6.98
CA LYS A 593 -2.66 -18.46 -8.22
C LYS A 593 -3.60 -17.60 -9.09
N HIS A 594 -4.56 -16.92 -8.46
CA HIS A 594 -5.53 -16.03 -9.12
C HIS A 594 -5.31 -14.58 -8.67
N PRO A 595 -4.60 -13.75 -9.46
CA PRO A 595 -4.17 -12.42 -9.03
C PRO A 595 -5.32 -11.48 -8.68
N MET A 596 -6.44 -11.56 -9.39
CA MET A 596 -7.58 -10.67 -9.17
C MET A 596 -8.43 -11.09 -7.96
N LEU A 597 -8.45 -12.38 -7.61
CA LEU A 597 -9.00 -12.84 -6.34
C LEU A 597 -8.17 -12.31 -5.16
N LEU A 598 -6.85 -12.36 -5.27
CA LEU A 598 -5.96 -11.74 -4.27
C LEU A 598 -6.22 -10.23 -4.17
N GLU A 599 -6.44 -9.53 -5.29
CA GLU A 599 -6.76 -8.10 -5.28
C GLU A 599 -8.09 -7.81 -4.58
N GLU A 600 -9.14 -8.60 -4.81
CA GLU A 600 -10.40 -8.50 -4.07
C GLU A 600 -10.19 -8.70 -2.56
N MET A 601 -9.36 -9.65 -2.15
CA MET A 601 -9.03 -9.88 -0.74
C MET A 601 -8.22 -8.74 -0.14
N ILE A 602 -7.25 -8.18 -0.90
CA ILE A 602 -6.42 -7.03 -0.48
C ILE A 602 -7.30 -5.79 -0.25
N GLN A 603 -8.28 -5.56 -1.13
CA GLN A 603 -9.17 -4.39 -1.07
C GLN A 603 -10.53 -4.72 -0.42
N TYR A 604 -10.68 -5.86 0.23
CA TYR A 604 -11.96 -6.31 0.77
C TYR A 604 -12.57 -5.29 1.73
N LYS A 605 -13.82 -4.91 1.44
CA LYS A 605 -14.72 -4.17 2.33
C LYS A 605 -16.07 -4.87 2.30
N LYS A 606 -16.79 -4.85 3.42
CA LYS A 606 -18.06 -5.55 3.57
C LYS A 606 -19.11 -5.17 2.50
N ASP A 607 -19.07 -3.93 2.05
CA ASP A 607 -20.06 -3.36 1.13
C ASP A 607 -19.57 -3.32 -0.32
N ASN A 608 -18.33 -3.78 -0.59
CA ASN A 608 -17.80 -3.87 -1.94
C ASN A 608 -18.26 -5.15 -2.63
N ASN A 609 -18.32 -5.09 -3.94
CA ASN A 609 -18.53 -6.27 -4.75
C ASN A 609 -17.33 -7.23 -4.63
N ALA A 610 -17.59 -8.52 -4.46
CA ALA A 610 -16.58 -9.54 -4.21
C ALA A 610 -16.92 -10.86 -4.94
N ASP A 611 -17.14 -10.76 -6.25
CA ASP A 611 -17.65 -11.86 -7.08
C ASP A 611 -16.67 -13.05 -7.14
N ARG A 612 -15.36 -12.78 -7.24
CA ARG A 612 -14.30 -13.80 -7.27
C ARG A 612 -14.16 -14.48 -5.92
N LEU A 613 -14.23 -13.71 -4.85
CA LEU A 613 -14.20 -14.25 -3.48
C LEU A 613 -15.40 -15.13 -3.21
N ARG A 614 -16.61 -14.75 -3.69
CA ARG A 614 -17.82 -15.58 -3.57
C ARG A 614 -17.67 -16.86 -4.37
N SER A 615 -17.27 -16.78 -5.63
CA SER A 615 -17.01 -17.93 -6.50
C SER A 615 -16.03 -18.91 -5.84
N PHE A 616 -14.92 -18.42 -5.33
CA PHE A 616 -13.94 -19.25 -4.62
C PHE A 616 -14.51 -19.82 -3.32
N GLY A 617 -15.23 -19.02 -2.52
CA GLY A 617 -15.86 -19.47 -1.29
C GLY A 617 -16.88 -20.58 -1.52
N LEU A 618 -17.68 -20.51 -2.59
CA LEU A 618 -18.61 -21.54 -3.00
C LEU A 618 -17.89 -22.85 -3.33
N SER A 619 -16.76 -22.79 -4.05
CA SER A 619 -15.98 -24.00 -4.34
C SER A 619 -15.41 -24.65 -3.08
N LEU A 620 -14.91 -23.85 -2.11
CA LEU A 620 -14.40 -24.33 -0.83
C LEU A 620 -15.48 -24.99 0.04
N ILE A 621 -16.65 -24.34 0.14
CA ILE A 621 -17.78 -24.86 0.92
C ILE A 621 -18.24 -26.20 0.34
N TYR A 622 -18.35 -26.29 -0.97
CA TYR A 622 -18.80 -27.53 -1.60
C TYR A 622 -17.75 -28.64 -1.50
N ALA A 623 -16.48 -28.33 -1.65
CA ALA A 623 -15.38 -29.28 -1.42
C ALA A 623 -15.44 -29.85 0.02
N GLU A 624 -15.57 -28.96 1.02
CA GLU A 624 -15.69 -29.36 2.43
C GLU A 624 -16.92 -30.23 2.70
N TYR A 625 -18.06 -29.91 2.05
CA TYR A 625 -19.26 -30.74 2.15
C TYR A 625 -19.04 -32.16 1.62
N LEU A 626 -18.38 -32.27 0.45
CA LEU A 626 -18.04 -33.59 -0.12
C LEU A 626 -17.12 -34.39 0.79
N ASP A 627 -16.13 -33.71 1.42
CA ASP A 627 -15.21 -34.37 2.37
C ASP A 627 -15.92 -34.80 3.63
N LYS A 628 -16.75 -33.96 4.23
CA LYS A 628 -17.57 -34.33 5.42
C LYS A 628 -18.59 -35.39 5.14
N SER A 629 -19.10 -35.45 3.93
CA SER A 629 -20.04 -36.48 3.48
C SER A 629 -19.37 -37.78 3.02
N TYR A 630 -18.03 -37.83 3.11
CA TYR A 630 -17.21 -38.96 2.64
C TYR A 630 -17.45 -39.33 1.16
N ILE A 631 -17.69 -38.32 0.33
CA ILE A 631 -17.86 -38.48 -1.11
C ILE A 631 -16.50 -38.37 -1.79
N TYR A 632 -15.98 -39.48 -2.23
CA TYR A 632 -14.67 -39.60 -2.84
C TYR A 632 -14.70 -39.42 -4.37
N PRO A 633 -13.61 -39.03 -5.02
CA PRO A 633 -13.50 -39.00 -6.46
C PRO A 633 -13.77 -40.35 -7.10
N LYS A 634 -14.58 -40.36 -8.15
CA LYS A 634 -15.00 -41.61 -8.85
C LYS A 634 -14.76 -41.47 -10.34
N LYS A 635 -14.09 -42.47 -10.94
CA LYS A 635 -13.97 -42.59 -12.40
C LYS A 635 -15.34 -43.03 -12.97
N ILE A 636 -16.14 -42.06 -13.39
CA ILE A 636 -17.42 -42.25 -14.05
C ILE A 636 -17.29 -41.79 -15.47
N LYS A 637 -17.50 -42.68 -16.45
CA LYS A 637 -17.50 -42.32 -17.86
C LYS A 637 -18.59 -41.27 -18.14
N ARG A 638 -18.21 -40.18 -18.76
CA ARG A 638 -19.06 -38.99 -19.02
C ARG A 638 -20.29 -39.31 -19.88
N PHE A 639 -20.16 -40.22 -20.83
CA PHE A 639 -21.18 -40.58 -21.83
C PHE A 639 -21.86 -41.93 -21.54
N ASP A 640 -21.74 -42.47 -20.33
CA ASP A 640 -22.42 -43.70 -19.98
C ASP A 640 -23.91 -43.43 -19.75
N GLU A 641 -24.69 -43.50 -20.81
CA GLU A 641 -26.16 -43.48 -20.78
C GLU A 641 -26.80 -44.75 -20.19
N THR A 642 -25.97 -45.60 -19.65
CA THR A 642 -26.42 -46.89 -19.11
C THR A 642 -27.36 -46.74 -17.91
N PRO A 643 -28.22 -47.72 -17.61
CA PRO A 643 -29.10 -47.77 -16.44
C PRO A 643 -28.36 -47.55 -15.10
N GLU A 644 -27.06 -47.78 -15.04
CA GLU A 644 -26.21 -47.53 -13.88
C GLU A 644 -26.01 -46.03 -13.60
N VAL A 645 -25.88 -45.18 -14.65
CA VAL A 645 -25.86 -43.72 -14.49
C VAL A 645 -27.19 -43.23 -13.93
N GLN A 646 -28.30 -43.79 -14.37
CA GLN A 646 -29.62 -43.51 -13.80
C GLN A 646 -29.75 -44.00 -12.35
N LYS A 647 -29.13 -45.14 -11.97
CA LYS A 647 -29.06 -45.60 -10.58
C LYS A 647 -28.18 -44.71 -9.71
N VAL A 648 -27.06 -44.19 -10.24
CA VAL A 648 -26.21 -43.20 -9.54
C VAL A 648 -26.96 -41.87 -9.40
N LYS A 649 -27.71 -41.43 -10.43
CA LYS A 649 -28.60 -40.26 -10.35
C LYS A 649 -29.69 -40.46 -9.30
N LYS A 650 -30.36 -41.61 -9.26
CA LYS A 650 -31.34 -41.96 -8.22
C LYS A 650 -30.71 -42.09 -6.83
N LYS A 651 -29.44 -42.58 -6.75
CA LYS A 651 -28.70 -42.66 -5.49
C LYS A 651 -28.14 -41.32 -5.05
N SER A 652 -27.73 -40.45 -5.97
CA SER A 652 -27.32 -39.06 -5.63
C SER A 652 -28.53 -38.24 -5.16
N ILE A 653 -29.70 -38.43 -5.75
CA ILE A 653 -30.94 -37.77 -5.33
C ILE A 653 -31.50 -38.36 -4.03
N ASN A 654 -31.33 -39.67 -3.81
CA ASN A 654 -31.88 -40.39 -2.63
C ASN A 654 -30.82 -40.89 -1.65
N GLY A 655 -29.55 -40.78 -1.96
CA GLY A 655 -28.45 -41.45 -1.24
C GLY A 655 -27.80 -40.61 -0.16
N PHE A 656 -28.14 -39.34 -0.09
CA PHE A 656 -27.68 -38.45 0.98
C PHE A 656 -28.37 -38.78 2.33
N THR A 657 -29.39 -39.63 2.30
CA THR A 657 -30.12 -40.08 3.51
C THR A 657 -29.60 -41.35 4.16
N ASN A 658 -28.60 -42.05 3.55
CA ASN A 658 -28.09 -43.31 4.08
C ASN A 658 -26.57 -43.29 4.32
N THR A 659 -26.15 -42.55 5.34
CA THR A 659 -24.75 -42.44 5.81
C THR A 659 -24.23 -43.67 6.57
N SER A 660 -25.03 -44.76 6.73
CA SER A 660 -24.71 -45.86 7.66
C SER A 660 -23.83 -46.98 7.10
N LYS A 661 -23.29 -46.90 5.87
CA LYS A 661 -22.56 -48.05 5.28
C LYS A 661 -21.15 -47.75 4.74
N PHE A 662 -20.55 -46.66 5.07
CA PHE A 662 -19.15 -46.49 4.73
C PHE A 662 -18.24 -46.76 5.92
N LYS A 663 -17.51 -47.88 5.87
CA LYS A 663 -16.43 -48.15 6.84
C LYS A 663 -15.42 -47.02 6.80
N LYS A 664 -15.12 -46.43 7.96
CA LYS A 664 -14.00 -45.54 8.20
C LYS A 664 -12.73 -46.21 7.67
N SER A 665 -12.16 -45.79 6.52
CA SER A 665 -10.80 -46.10 6.22
C SER A 665 -9.95 -45.26 7.20
N GLN A 666 -9.07 -45.92 7.93
CA GLN A 666 -8.15 -45.33 8.87
C GLN A 666 -7.11 -44.49 8.09
N TRP A 667 -7.43 -43.22 7.85
CA TRP A 667 -6.43 -42.24 7.52
C TRP A 667 -6.07 -41.48 8.80
N THR A 668 -5.16 -42.06 9.58
CA THR A 668 -4.42 -41.34 10.59
C THR A 668 -3.48 -40.35 9.87
N ARG A 669 -3.79 -39.10 9.92
CA ARG A 669 -2.80 -38.06 9.68
C ARG A 669 -1.64 -38.32 10.64
N LYS A 670 -0.49 -38.77 10.14
CA LYS A 670 0.78 -38.61 10.87
C LYS A 670 1.06 -37.12 10.91
N ARG A 671 1.11 -36.61 12.13
CA ARG A 671 1.61 -35.28 12.43
C ARG A 671 3.10 -35.18 12.06
#